data_dd9d9916697664b3764f7b6354fcb94a
#
_entry.id   dd9d9916697664b3764f7b6354fcb94a
#
_cell.length_a   1.000
_cell.length_b   1.000
_cell.length_c   1.000
_cell.angle_alpha   90.00
_cell.angle_beta   90.00
_cell.angle_gamma   90.00
#
_symmetry.space_group_name_H-M   'P 1'
#
loop_
_entity.id
_entity.type
_entity.pdbx_description
1 polymer ?
#
loop_
_entity_poly.entity_id
_entity_poly.type
_entity_poly.pdbx_seq_one_letter_code
_entity_poly.pdbx_strand_id
1 'polypeptide(L)'
;MVKSNTDNKQSETISEISLRLKQKSAKNRKIRVRLTHRFRRPTHFTAHFMFFLLILVSLVSSLAYLSSRGENTDLIATTKSLISDQKTYEKDFTSAGFDIENPNIILNPYKNSPLTALFIFETENEVSPIVTIKGRDKKTTISHQFDKTRKHFLPIYGLYPDTENIIHIAYEEPIEKKLDSNLSEEDRITLKSLVKTVDREFKIKTDPLPAGLPQASISNLDKAELNSDFYFFSPATKNNKMIAYDINGDVRWCLTTPALWQNTRLNNGHLLVSTERLFSAPYYMTGLYEIDLLGKIYAEYSLPGGYHHDYFELQNGNLIVATNNLGNSNDTVEDYVVELDRKTGNIVKTIDLKKILKSDDGKSENWTKQDWFHNNSVYYDRHTNSLILSGRHQDVVASIDYTTEKINWLLGDPTNWSSEYQKYFLKPVGDNFEYQWSQHAAKLTPEGYLFLFDNGNNKSKDPSSYVQAANSYSRGVLYEINAEQKTVEQIWQFGKERGSDFYSPYISDVDYLSKDHYLVHSGGIVKSDGKPSNQPAGLTEGKITLLSDTVEIKDGKIIFEIKTPTNNYRVEKMDVYTGVDFSLTDAKHLGTLGVTEVSGKKQGVITDTDIDQEFLKSHKISLTNEEDRLVFSGQFKREDQVKIALYRNFNTNFYNLKISKNPLTALCVDVLTEDEDQNGIMVTKYINKDGLRGNYSVYIEYNGKLYNTGKYFNAN
;
A
#
# COMPACT_ATOMS: atom_id res chain seq x y z
N MET A 1 -22.53 -46.99 30.08
CA MET A 1 -21.77 -47.28 31.34
C MET A 1 -20.31 -46.97 30.99
N VAL A 2 -19.64 -46.02 31.55
CA VAL A 2 -19.50 -45.45 32.87
C VAL A 2 -19.38 -43.93 32.75
N LYS A 3 -20.14 -43.19 33.57
CA LYS A 3 -19.96 -41.75 33.88
C LYS A 3 -18.81 -41.60 34.90
N SER A 4 -18.07 -40.53 34.88
CA SER A 4 -18.14 -39.56 35.97
C SER A 4 -16.87 -38.75 36.20
N ASN A 5 -17.10 -37.53 36.61
CA ASN A 5 -16.36 -36.73 37.59
C ASN A 5 -15.11 -35.94 37.15
N THR A 6 -15.35 -34.69 36.70
CA THR A 6 -14.39 -33.58 36.94
C THR A 6 -15.08 -32.20 37.03
N ASP A 7 -16.24 -32.07 37.66
CA ASP A 7 -16.90 -30.74 37.84
C ASP A 7 -17.19 -30.40 39.32
N ASN A 8 -16.24 -30.65 40.22
CA ASN A 8 -16.46 -30.33 41.64
C ASN A 8 -15.25 -29.74 42.38
N LYS A 9 -14.35 -29.04 41.69
CA LYS A 9 -13.20 -28.35 42.35
C LYS A 9 -13.09 -26.84 42.13
N GLN A 10 -13.98 -26.22 41.35
CA GLN A 10 -13.93 -24.76 41.11
C GLN A 10 -15.00 -23.95 41.85
N SER A 11 -15.97 -24.55 42.49
CA SER A 11 -17.02 -23.82 43.23
C SER A 11 -16.70 -23.55 44.72
N GLU A 12 -15.73 -24.22 45.31
CA GLU A 12 -15.35 -24.00 46.72
C GLU A 12 -14.41 -22.78 46.93
N THR A 13 -13.65 -22.37 45.94
CA THR A 13 -12.66 -21.26 46.08
C THR A 13 -13.27 -19.87 46.05
N ILE A 14 -14.45 -19.69 45.49
CA ILE A 14 -15.09 -18.36 45.35
C ILE A 14 -15.89 -18.05 46.66
N SER A 15 -16.38 -19.05 47.39
CA SER A 15 -17.10 -18.83 48.63
C SER A 15 -16.17 -18.45 49.80
N GLU A 16 -14.94 -18.98 49.85
CA GLU A 16 -13.95 -18.64 50.89
C GLU A 16 -13.39 -17.25 50.77
N ILE A 17 -13.20 -16.71 49.53
CA ILE A 17 -12.73 -15.35 49.30
C ILE A 17 -13.82 -14.33 49.68
N SER A 18 -15.08 -14.64 49.44
CA SER A 18 -16.22 -13.81 49.83
C SER A 18 -16.38 -13.70 51.37
N LEU A 19 -16.09 -14.78 52.11
CA LEU A 19 -16.16 -14.78 53.57
C LEU A 19 -15.04 -14.00 54.23
N ARG A 20 -13.82 -14.02 53.66
CA ARG A 20 -12.67 -13.24 54.17
C ARG A 20 -12.83 -11.74 53.96
N LEU A 21 -13.50 -11.30 52.90
CA LEU A 21 -13.78 -9.89 52.66
C LEU A 21 -14.88 -9.33 53.54
N LYS A 22 -15.87 -10.13 53.96
CA LYS A 22 -16.91 -9.72 54.92
C LYS A 22 -16.39 -9.64 56.35
N GLN A 23 -15.40 -10.42 56.76
CA GLN A 23 -14.80 -10.37 58.10
C GLN A 23 -13.82 -9.16 58.26
N LYS A 24 -13.21 -8.63 57.21
CA LYS A 24 -12.39 -7.41 57.26
C LYS A 24 -13.22 -6.13 57.35
N SER A 25 -14.47 -6.13 56.88
CA SER A 25 -15.37 -4.96 56.95
C SER A 25 -16.01 -4.78 58.34
N ALA A 26 -16.08 -5.82 59.16
CA ALA A 26 -16.70 -5.75 60.49
C ALA A 26 -15.77 -5.28 61.62
N LYS A 27 -14.45 -5.20 61.38
CA LYS A 27 -13.47 -4.82 62.41
C LYS A 27 -13.16 -3.31 62.50
N ASN A 28 -13.68 -2.50 61.58
CA ASN A 28 -13.45 -1.04 61.57
C ASN A 28 -14.65 -0.21 62.06
N ARG A 29 -15.57 -0.77 62.77
CA ARG A 29 -16.69 -0.05 63.44
C ARG A 29 -16.64 -0.22 64.94
N LYS A 30 -15.71 0.42 65.64
CA LYS A 30 -15.83 0.80 67.08
C LYS A 30 -14.58 1.55 67.50
N ILE A 31 -14.47 2.84 67.19
CA ILE A 31 -13.81 3.80 68.04
C ILE A 31 -14.69 5.05 68.02
N ARG A 32 -15.54 5.18 69.01
CA ARG A 32 -16.26 6.40 69.35
C ARG A 32 -15.40 7.10 70.37
N VAL A 33 -14.76 8.20 70.00
CA VAL A 33 -14.11 9.11 70.92
C VAL A 33 -15.13 10.19 71.29
N ARG A 34 -15.46 10.27 72.58
CA ARG A 34 -16.20 11.39 73.21
C ARG A 34 -15.27 12.62 73.26
N LEU A 35 -15.59 13.69 72.54
CA LEU A 35 -15.01 15.01 72.76
C LEU A 35 -16.05 15.86 73.49
N THR A 36 -15.75 16.24 74.75
CA THR A 36 -16.47 17.20 75.52
C THR A 36 -16.04 18.59 75.14
N HIS A 37 -17.01 19.48 74.87
CA HIS A 37 -16.81 20.88 74.53
C HIS A 37 -16.16 21.67 75.66
N ARG A 38 -15.12 22.46 75.34
CA ARG A 38 -14.77 23.72 75.95
C ARG A 38 -14.42 24.75 74.88
N PHE A 39 -15.31 25.68 74.61
CA PHE A 39 -15.05 26.82 73.77
C PHE A 39 -14.02 27.76 74.43
N ARG A 40 -12.86 27.94 73.84
CA ARG A 40 -11.99 29.09 74.06
C ARG A 40 -11.97 29.92 72.76
N ARG A 41 -12.15 31.24 72.89
CA ARG A 41 -12.06 32.20 71.75
C ARG A 41 -10.70 32.06 71.06
N PRO A 42 -10.65 31.99 69.70
CA PRO A 42 -9.39 31.86 69.01
C PRO A 42 -8.54 33.15 69.10
N THR A 43 -7.27 33.02 69.47
CA THR A 43 -6.27 34.04 69.36
C THR A 43 -5.96 34.33 67.88
N HIS A 44 -5.47 35.57 67.55
CA HIS A 44 -5.16 36.01 66.20
C HIS A 44 -4.29 35.00 65.39
N PHE A 45 -3.48 34.20 66.07
CA PHE A 45 -2.64 33.19 65.43
C PHE A 45 -3.44 32.02 64.84
N THR A 46 -4.52 31.55 65.47
CA THR A 46 -5.38 30.47 64.97
C THR A 46 -6.22 30.94 63.77
N ALA A 47 -6.61 32.22 63.71
CA ALA A 47 -7.35 32.77 62.56
C ALA A 47 -6.46 32.88 61.33
N HIS A 48 -5.20 33.27 61.45
CA HIS A 48 -4.25 33.33 60.34
C HIS A 48 -3.88 31.91 59.86
N PHE A 49 -3.72 30.94 60.76
CA PHE A 49 -3.45 29.57 60.40
C PHE A 49 -4.63 28.91 59.67
N MET A 50 -5.86 29.15 60.08
CA MET A 50 -7.07 28.72 59.40
C MET A 50 -7.22 29.38 58.03
N PHE A 51 -6.88 30.67 57.92
CA PHE A 51 -6.89 31.37 56.62
C PHE A 51 -5.82 30.84 55.67
N PHE A 52 -4.61 30.54 56.17
CA PHE A 52 -3.54 29.90 55.39
C PHE A 52 -3.90 28.48 54.95
N LEU A 53 -4.57 27.71 55.84
CA LEU A 53 -5.06 26.38 55.52
C LEU A 53 -6.15 26.41 54.45
N LEU A 54 -7.05 27.41 54.51
CA LEU A 54 -8.09 27.61 53.46
C LEU A 54 -7.49 28.03 52.12
N ILE A 55 -6.45 28.88 52.13
CA ILE A 55 -5.71 29.22 50.92
C ILE A 55 -4.97 27.99 50.37
N LEU A 56 -4.34 27.18 51.22
CA LEU A 56 -3.64 25.98 50.82
C LEU A 56 -4.62 24.92 50.26
N VAL A 57 -5.76 24.72 50.89
CA VAL A 57 -6.83 23.84 50.40
C VAL A 57 -7.42 24.33 49.07
N SER A 58 -7.60 25.67 48.93
CA SER A 58 -8.04 26.28 47.68
C SER A 58 -6.98 26.13 46.58
N LEU A 59 -5.68 26.31 46.91
CA LEU A 59 -4.58 26.09 45.95
C LEU A 59 -4.44 24.64 45.56
N VAL A 60 -4.54 23.70 46.52
CA VAL A 60 -4.51 22.24 46.25
C VAL A 60 -5.75 21.82 45.45
N SER A 61 -6.94 22.37 45.76
CA SER A 61 -8.16 22.12 44.97
C SER A 61 -8.07 22.72 43.57
N SER A 62 -7.46 23.92 43.41
CA SER A 62 -7.22 24.52 42.11
C SER A 62 -6.18 23.76 41.29
N LEU A 63 -5.11 23.27 41.93
CA LEU A 63 -4.10 22.41 41.31
C LEU A 63 -4.70 21.03 40.94
N ALA A 64 -5.52 20.43 41.81
CA ALA A 64 -6.24 19.19 41.50
C ALA A 64 -7.27 19.40 40.39
N TYR A 65 -7.97 20.55 40.36
CA TYR A 65 -8.87 20.95 39.27
C TYR A 65 -8.14 21.21 37.97
N LEU A 66 -6.94 21.82 38.03
CA LEU A 66 -6.07 22.03 36.85
C LEU A 66 -5.44 20.70 36.38
N SER A 67 -5.05 19.82 37.30
CA SER A 67 -4.53 18.49 36.93
C SER A 67 -5.65 17.57 36.40
N SER A 68 -6.87 17.64 36.95
CA SER A 68 -8.01 16.91 36.39
C SER A 68 -8.49 17.43 35.01
N ARG A 69 -8.21 18.72 34.70
CA ARG A 69 -8.35 19.24 33.33
C ARG A 69 -7.22 18.76 32.39
N GLY A 70 -6.06 18.37 32.95
CA GLY A 70 -4.95 17.79 32.18
C GLY A 70 -5.14 16.33 31.78
N GLU A 71 -5.94 15.57 32.52
CA GLU A 71 -6.11 14.12 32.28
C GLU A 71 -7.18 13.75 31.24
N ASN A 72 -7.93 14.71 30.71
CA ASN A 72 -8.91 14.46 29.62
C ASN A 72 -8.38 14.83 28.23
N THR A 73 -7.07 14.93 28.03
CA THR A 73 -6.48 15.40 26.76
C THR A 73 -6.27 14.29 25.73
N ASP A 74 -6.38 13.02 26.05
CA ASP A 74 -6.11 11.90 25.13
C ASP A 74 -7.37 11.30 24.50
N LEU A 75 -8.26 12.14 24.03
CA LEU A 75 -9.42 11.67 23.25
C LEU A 75 -9.07 11.41 21.77
N ILE A 76 -7.91 11.86 21.30
CA ILE A 76 -7.39 11.57 19.96
C ILE A 76 -6.32 10.48 20.09
N ALA A 77 -6.60 9.29 19.57
CA ALA A 77 -5.62 8.24 19.50
C ALA A 77 -4.49 8.63 18.53
N THR A 78 -3.25 8.36 18.90
CA THR A 78 -2.10 8.53 17.99
C THR A 78 -1.79 7.20 17.34
N THR A 79 -1.82 7.16 16.00
CA THR A 79 -1.43 5.99 15.22
C THR A 79 0.08 6.05 14.99
N LYS A 80 0.79 5.00 15.38
CA LYS A 80 2.22 4.84 15.10
C LYS A 80 2.42 4.39 13.67
N SER A 81 3.51 4.85 13.04
CA SER A 81 3.89 4.36 11.72
C SER A 81 4.45 2.94 11.79
N LEU A 82 4.34 2.18 10.69
CA LEU A 82 4.94 0.85 10.55
C LEU A 82 6.47 0.89 10.74
N ILE A 83 7.11 2.00 10.37
CA ILE A 83 8.55 2.24 10.55
C ILE A 83 8.95 2.23 12.02
N SER A 84 8.13 2.78 12.93
CA SER A 84 8.43 2.81 14.35
C SER A 84 8.41 1.41 14.99
N ASP A 85 7.52 0.53 14.54
CA ASP A 85 7.44 -0.84 15.01
C ASP A 85 8.62 -1.68 14.51
N GLN A 86 9.10 -1.43 13.29
CA GLN A 86 10.26 -2.07 12.68
C GLN A 86 11.53 -1.96 13.56
N LYS A 87 11.83 -0.77 14.10
CA LYS A 87 12.96 -0.57 15.04
C LYS A 87 12.87 -1.43 16.30
N THR A 88 11.67 -1.80 16.70
CA THR A 88 11.46 -2.67 17.85
C THR A 88 11.81 -4.12 17.51
N TYR A 89 11.48 -4.56 16.30
CA TYR A 89 11.82 -5.92 15.83
C TYR A 89 13.32 -6.09 15.63
N GLU A 90 14.00 -5.08 15.10
CA GLU A 90 15.44 -5.12 14.80
C GLU A 90 16.35 -5.21 16.04
N LYS A 91 15.84 -5.01 17.26
CA LYS A 91 16.60 -5.18 18.51
C LYS A 91 17.09 -6.61 18.72
N ASP A 92 16.39 -7.58 18.19
CA ASP A 92 16.72 -9.00 18.31
C ASP A 92 17.59 -9.51 17.14
N PHE A 93 17.92 -8.66 16.17
CA PHE A 93 18.72 -9.03 14.99
C PHE A 93 20.21 -8.92 15.29
N THR A 94 20.74 -9.90 15.98
CA THR A 94 22.16 -9.95 16.35
C THR A 94 22.83 -11.24 15.86
N SER A 95 24.06 -11.12 15.35
CA SER A 95 24.93 -12.23 15.01
C SER A 95 25.82 -12.67 16.18
N ALA A 96 25.94 -11.84 17.21
CA ALA A 96 26.87 -12.09 18.32
C ALA A 96 26.48 -13.33 19.14
N GLY A 97 27.36 -14.33 19.15
CA GLY A 97 27.17 -15.58 19.86
C GLY A 97 26.40 -16.66 19.08
N PHE A 98 26.12 -16.43 17.81
CA PHE A 98 25.47 -17.38 16.92
C PHE A 98 26.45 -17.83 15.83
N ASP A 99 26.50 -19.13 15.55
CA ASP A 99 27.27 -19.75 14.48
C ASP A 99 26.35 -20.58 13.57
N ILE A 100 26.91 -21.24 12.57
CA ILE A 100 26.14 -22.06 11.63
C ILE A 100 25.49 -23.29 12.28
N GLU A 101 26.04 -23.80 13.39
CA GLU A 101 25.46 -24.93 14.12
C GLU A 101 24.21 -24.49 14.92
N ASN A 102 24.19 -23.24 15.33
CA ASN A 102 23.10 -22.65 16.12
C ASN A 102 22.83 -21.19 15.69
N PRO A 103 22.28 -20.97 14.49
CA PRO A 103 22.00 -19.63 13.98
C PRO A 103 20.81 -18.97 14.69
N ASN A 104 20.82 -17.66 14.78
CA ASN A 104 19.63 -16.89 15.17
C ASN A 104 18.63 -16.88 14.00
N ILE A 105 17.50 -17.58 14.15
CA ILE A 105 16.49 -17.75 13.11
C ILE A 105 15.23 -16.98 13.51
N ILE A 106 14.87 -15.98 12.71
CA ILE A 106 13.72 -15.12 12.97
C ILE A 106 12.70 -15.30 11.85
N LEU A 107 11.56 -15.91 12.17
CA LEU A 107 10.43 -16.06 11.23
C LEU A 107 9.65 -14.77 11.15
N ASN A 108 9.21 -14.41 9.91
CA ASN A 108 8.42 -13.20 9.67
C ASN A 108 9.01 -11.99 10.41
N PRO A 109 10.26 -11.59 10.09
CA PRO A 109 11.03 -10.67 10.94
C PRO A 109 10.35 -9.31 11.14
N TYR A 110 9.64 -8.81 10.14
CA TYR A 110 8.92 -7.53 10.20
C TYR A 110 7.40 -7.66 10.39
N LYS A 111 6.90 -8.88 10.69
CA LYS A 111 5.50 -9.21 11.02
C LYS A 111 4.48 -8.94 9.90
N ASN A 112 4.93 -8.68 8.69
CA ASN A 112 4.09 -8.39 7.53
C ASN A 112 4.37 -9.29 6.30
N SER A 113 5.38 -10.18 6.39
CA SER A 113 5.72 -11.14 5.32
C SER A 113 5.89 -12.56 5.89
N PRO A 114 4.79 -13.30 6.16
CA PRO A 114 4.78 -14.51 6.97
C PRO A 114 5.52 -15.72 6.36
N LEU A 115 5.78 -15.71 5.05
CA LEU A 115 6.48 -16.80 4.35
C LEU A 115 7.97 -16.50 4.15
N THR A 116 8.56 -15.76 5.09
CA THR A 116 9.96 -15.38 5.07
C THR A 116 10.65 -15.65 6.41
N ALA A 117 11.97 -15.74 6.39
CA ALA A 117 12.80 -15.83 7.59
C ALA A 117 14.09 -15.03 7.39
N LEU A 118 14.75 -14.70 8.49
CA LEU A 118 16.09 -14.13 8.51
C LEU A 118 16.99 -15.06 9.33
N PHE A 119 18.06 -15.58 8.71
CA PHE A 119 19.10 -16.36 9.37
C PHE A 119 20.30 -15.47 9.66
N ILE A 120 20.73 -15.44 10.92
CA ILE A 120 21.80 -14.56 11.35
C ILE A 120 22.85 -15.40 12.10
N PHE A 121 24.10 -15.36 11.65
CA PHE A 121 25.23 -16.05 12.30
C PHE A 121 26.58 -15.43 11.89
N GLU A 122 27.64 -15.83 12.58
CA GLU A 122 29.02 -15.46 12.27
C GLU A 122 29.84 -16.68 11.89
N THR A 123 30.84 -16.48 11.02
CA THR A 123 31.86 -17.46 10.66
C THR A 123 33.25 -16.95 10.99
N GLU A 124 34.20 -17.85 11.29
CA GLU A 124 35.60 -17.45 11.59
C GLU A 124 36.26 -16.80 10.38
N ASN A 125 36.02 -17.34 9.20
CA ASN A 125 36.52 -16.83 7.93
C ASN A 125 35.42 -16.14 7.14
N GLU A 126 35.81 -15.27 6.22
CA GLU A 126 34.86 -14.74 5.23
C GLU A 126 34.48 -15.87 4.27
N VAL A 127 33.21 -16.17 4.19
CA VAL A 127 32.63 -17.21 3.32
C VAL A 127 31.44 -16.64 2.52
N SER A 128 31.12 -17.34 1.43
CA SER A 128 29.99 -16.99 0.54
C SER A 128 28.94 -18.10 0.62
N PRO A 129 27.95 -18.00 1.51
CA PRO A 129 26.94 -19.02 1.69
C PRO A 129 26.03 -19.18 0.48
N ILE A 130 25.72 -20.43 0.15
CA ILE A 130 24.64 -20.78 -0.77
C ILE A 130 23.45 -21.25 0.07
N VAL A 131 22.33 -20.57 -0.06
CA VAL A 131 21.06 -20.96 0.54
C VAL A 131 20.25 -21.71 -0.51
N THR A 132 19.69 -22.86 -0.15
CA THR A 132 18.76 -23.60 -0.98
C THR A 132 17.49 -23.88 -0.19
N ILE A 133 16.37 -23.35 -0.64
CA ILE A 133 15.03 -23.56 -0.10
C ILE A 133 14.38 -24.67 -0.93
N LYS A 134 14.13 -25.83 -0.32
CA LYS A 134 13.60 -26.99 -1.00
C LYS A 134 12.16 -26.76 -1.43
N GLY A 135 11.92 -26.80 -2.73
CA GLY A 135 10.58 -26.80 -3.31
C GLY A 135 9.90 -28.18 -3.29
N ARG A 136 8.66 -28.25 -3.77
CA ARG A 136 7.96 -29.53 -3.97
C ARG A 136 8.58 -30.35 -5.10
N ASP A 137 9.22 -29.67 -6.04
CA ASP A 137 10.03 -30.28 -7.09
C ASP A 137 11.26 -29.40 -7.42
N LYS A 138 12.07 -29.88 -8.38
CA LYS A 138 13.30 -29.19 -8.79
C LYS A 138 13.03 -27.77 -9.33
N LYS A 139 11.91 -27.55 -10.00
CA LYS A 139 11.56 -26.27 -10.64
C LYS A 139 11.05 -25.23 -9.64
N THR A 140 10.59 -25.65 -8.46
CA THR A 140 10.13 -24.78 -7.37
C THR A 140 11.16 -24.68 -6.24
N THR A 141 12.31 -25.36 -6.39
CA THR A 141 13.46 -25.20 -5.48
C THR A 141 14.22 -23.93 -5.82
N ILE A 142 14.45 -23.09 -4.82
CA ILE A 142 15.16 -21.81 -4.94
C ILE A 142 16.56 -21.97 -4.41
N SER A 143 17.56 -21.46 -5.11
CA SER A 143 18.93 -21.43 -4.63
C SER A 143 19.57 -20.08 -4.93
N HIS A 144 20.29 -19.52 -3.94
CA HIS A 144 20.97 -18.24 -4.06
C HIS A 144 22.30 -18.22 -3.32
N GLN A 145 23.32 -17.63 -3.93
CA GLN A 145 24.64 -17.44 -3.34
C GLN A 145 24.78 -16.01 -2.85
N PHE A 146 25.06 -15.85 -1.55
CA PHE A 146 25.27 -14.56 -0.92
C PHE A 146 26.71 -14.10 -1.00
N ASP A 147 26.92 -12.79 -0.80
CA ASP A 147 28.23 -12.18 -0.79
C ASP A 147 29.15 -12.72 0.30
N LYS A 148 30.42 -12.61 0.06
CA LYS A 148 31.49 -13.09 0.96
C LYS A 148 31.65 -12.16 2.16
N THR A 149 31.32 -12.64 3.36
CA THR A 149 31.42 -11.92 4.62
C THR A 149 31.69 -12.87 5.79
N ARG A 150 31.87 -12.31 7.00
CA ARG A 150 31.91 -13.08 8.28
C ARG A 150 30.59 -12.98 9.05
N LYS A 151 29.87 -11.89 8.88
CA LYS A 151 28.57 -11.68 9.54
C LYS A 151 27.47 -11.87 8.50
N HIS A 152 26.71 -12.90 8.67
CA HIS A 152 25.70 -13.31 7.72
C HIS A 152 24.31 -12.88 8.20
N PHE A 153 23.61 -12.13 7.38
CA PHE A 153 22.19 -11.81 7.49
C PHE A 153 21.53 -12.33 6.22
N LEU A 154 21.07 -13.58 6.26
CA LEU A 154 20.59 -14.28 5.08
C LEU A 154 19.04 -14.22 5.03
N PRO A 155 18.45 -13.38 4.20
CA PRO A 155 17.01 -13.39 3.98
C PRO A 155 16.59 -14.68 3.28
N ILE A 156 15.57 -15.32 3.79
CA ILE A 156 14.97 -16.54 3.25
C ILE A 156 13.59 -16.20 2.72
N TYR A 157 13.36 -16.43 1.44
CA TYR A 157 12.13 -16.14 0.74
C TYR A 157 11.49 -17.40 0.19
N GLY A 158 10.18 -17.38 -0.01
CA GLY A 158 9.49 -18.45 -0.71
C GLY A 158 9.29 -19.70 0.13
N LEU A 159 9.00 -19.55 1.43
CA LEU A 159 8.58 -20.65 2.27
C LEU A 159 7.14 -21.07 1.95
N TYR A 160 6.80 -22.34 2.14
CA TYR A 160 5.42 -22.83 2.06
C TYR A 160 4.67 -22.57 3.37
N PRO A 161 3.39 -22.20 3.34
CA PRO A 161 2.59 -21.98 4.54
C PRO A 161 2.24 -23.30 5.24
N ASP A 162 2.03 -23.25 6.57
CA ASP A 162 1.66 -24.39 7.43
C ASP A 162 2.47 -25.67 7.19
N THR A 163 3.74 -25.51 6.82
CA THR A 163 4.61 -26.59 6.36
C THR A 163 5.94 -26.56 7.10
N GLU A 164 6.52 -27.72 7.37
CA GLU A 164 7.94 -27.82 7.74
C GLU A 164 8.78 -27.61 6.47
N ASN A 165 9.38 -26.43 6.33
CA ASN A 165 10.23 -26.08 5.21
C ASN A 165 11.66 -26.51 5.47
N ILE A 166 12.35 -27.03 4.44
CA ILE A 166 13.73 -27.48 4.50
C ILE A 166 14.63 -26.44 3.81
N ILE A 167 15.61 -25.94 4.55
CA ILE A 167 16.60 -24.97 4.08
C ILE A 167 17.98 -25.58 4.24
N HIS A 168 18.77 -25.61 3.17
CA HIS A 168 20.19 -25.93 3.21
C HIS A 168 21.02 -24.66 3.13
N ILE A 169 22.05 -24.55 3.98
CA ILE A 169 23.04 -23.49 3.91
C ILE A 169 24.39 -24.16 3.76
N ALA A 170 25.05 -23.94 2.63
CA ALA A 170 26.33 -24.53 2.33
C ALA A 170 27.39 -23.47 1.95
N TYR A 171 28.61 -23.65 2.38
CA TYR A 171 29.72 -22.79 1.99
C TYR A 171 31.05 -23.55 2.06
N GLU A 172 32.06 -23.02 1.40
CA GLU A 172 33.42 -23.50 1.49
C GLU A 172 34.23 -22.64 2.44
N GLU A 173 34.98 -23.25 3.37
CA GLU A 173 35.89 -22.57 4.26
C GLU A 173 37.30 -23.13 4.18
N PRO A 174 38.35 -22.30 4.36
CA PRO A 174 39.73 -22.77 4.38
C PRO A 174 39.96 -23.80 5.47
N ILE A 175 40.71 -24.85 5.16
CA ILE A 175 41.17 -25.77 6.17
C ILE A 175 42.40 -25.16 6.87
N GLU A 176 42.19 -24.66 8.11
CA GLU A 176 43.31 -24.19 8.92
C GLU A 176 44.20 -25.39 9.33
N LYS A 177 45.25 -25.64 8.58
CA LYS A 177 46.38 -26.46 9.05
C LYS A 177 47.45 -25.55 9.60
N LYS A 178 47.93 -25.79 10.83
CA LYS A 178 49.18 -25.17 11.31
C LYS A 178 50.25 -25.46 10.28
N LEU A 179 50.63 -24.47 9.50
CA LEU A 179 51.68 -24.57 8.50
C LEU A 179 53.02 -24.80 9.26
N ASP A 180 53.63 -25.96 9.06
CA ASP A 180 54.99 -26.20 9.55
C ASP A 180 55.92 -25.17 8.88
N SER A 181 56.79 -24.56 9.67
CA SER A 181 57.76 -23.58 9.19
C SER A 181 58.71 -24.12 8.09
N ASN A 182 58.80 -25.45 7.96
CA ASN A 182 59.66 -26.15 7.03
C ASN A 182 59.02 -26.52 5.68
N LEU A 183 57.77 -26.11 5.42
CA LEU A 183 57.08 -26.37 4.15
C LEU A 183 57.62 -25.50 3.02
N SER A 184 57.74 -26.07 1.81
CA SER A 184 58.03 -25.30 0.61
C SER A 184 56.93 -24.28 0.32
N GLU A 185 57.24 -23.22 -0.43
CA GLU A 185 56.23 -22.20 -0.81
C GLU A 185 55.10 -22.81 -1.67
N GLU A 186 55.41 -23.80 -2.50
CA GLU A 186 54.47 -24.53 -3.33
C GLU A 186 53.52 -25.40 -2.47
N ASP A 187 54.03 -26.07 -1.43
CA ASP A 187 53.22 -26.81 -0.47
C ASP A 187 52.34 -25.89 0.37
N ARG A 188 52.85 -24.71 0.72
CA ARG A 188 52.09 -23.68 1.43
C ARG A 188 50.92 -23.15 0.60
N ILE A 189 51.14 -22.89 -0.68
CA ILE A 189 50.08 -22.46 -1.63
C ILE A 189 49.05 -23.58 -1.77
N THR A 190 49.49 -24.82 -1.97
CA THR A 190 48.61 -26.00 -2.08
C THR A 190 47.75 -26.19 -0.81
N LEU A 191 48.35 -26.08 0.38
CA LEU A 191 47.64 -26.23 1.65
C LEU A 191 46.67 -25.09 1.90
N LYS A 192 46.98 -23.85 1.49
CA LYS A 192 46.09 -22.69 1.56
C LYS A 192 44.88 -22.79 0.60
N SER A 193 45.02 -23.59 -0.47
CA SER A 193 43.93 -23.83 -1.42
C SER A 193 42.97 -24.95 -0.98
N LEU A 194 43.29 -25.68 0.10
CA LEU A 194 42.39 -26.72 0.61
C LEU A 194 41.20 -26.09 1.33
N VAL A 195 40.00 -26.44 0.88
CA VAL A 195 38.76 -26.04 1.49
C VAL A 195 37.99 -27.27 1.98
N LYS A 196 37.15 -27.08 3.00
CA LYS A 196 36.12 -28.04 3.38
C LYS A 196 34.75 -27.43 3.12
N THR A 197 33.85 -28.25 2.65
CA THR A 197 32.44 -27.85 2.53
C THR A 197 31.74 -28.01 3.88
N VAL A 198 31.11 -26.95 4.33
CA VAL A 198 30.13 -26.96 5.42
C VAL A 198 28.76 -26.98 4.77
N ASP A 199 27.90 -27.93 5.13
CA ASP A 199 26.52 -28.04 4.67
C ASP A 199 25.63 -28.35 5.88
N ARG A 200 24.60 -27.53 6.11
CA ARG A 200 23.65 -27.67 7.21
C ARG A 200 22.21 -27.61 6.70
N GLU A 201 21.43 -28.57 7.17
CA GLU A 201 19.99 -28.62 6.93
C GLU A 201 19.25 -28.01 8.14
N PHE A 202 18.35 -27.08 7.87
CA PHE A 202 17.46 -26.49 8.85
C PHE A 202 16.00 -26.77 8.49
N LYS A 203 15.18 -26.99 9.52
CA LYS A 203 13.74 -27.21 9.38
C LYS A 203 12.99 -26.11 10.08
N ILE A 204 12.13 -25.41 9.34
CA ILE A 204 11.35 -24.27 9.83
C ILE A 204 9.88 -24.55 9.60
N LYS A 205 9.08 -24.53 10.66
CA LYS A 205 7.62 -24.58 10.56
C LYS A 205 7.06 -23.17 10.44
N THR A 206 6.37 -22.88 9.35
CA THR A 206 5.65 -21.64 9.12
C THR A 206 4.21 -21.73 9.64
N ASP A 207 3.63 -20.58 9.93
CA ASP A 207 2.21 -20.48 10.28
C ASP A 207 1.31 -20.65 9.03
N PRO A 208 0.02 -20.98 9.23
CA PRO A 208 -0.97 -20.89 8.17
C PRO A 208 -1.08 -19.47 7.60
N LEU A 209 -1.45 -19.39 6.32
CA LEU A 209 -1.72 -18.10 5.69
C LEU A 209 -2.90 -17.37 6.35
N PRO A 210 -2.91 -16.03 6.32
CA PRO A 210 -4.09 -15.26 6.69
C PRO A 210 -5.33 -15.73 5.90
N ALA A 211 -6.47 -15.77 6.58
CA ALA A 211 -7.73 -16.15 5.93
C ALA A 211 -8.10 -15.20 4.78
N GLY A 212 -8.75 -15.73 3.75
CA GLY A 212 -9.28 -14.95 2.64
C GLY A 212 -8.30 -14.70 1.48
N LEU A 213 -7.09 -15.26 1.52
CA LEU A 213 -6.21 -15.22 0.36
C LEU A 213 -6.73 -16.13 -0.76
N PRO A 214 -6.76 -15.67 -2.03
CA PRO A 214 -7.27 -16.47 -3.14
C PRO A 214 -6.36 -17.65 -3.43
N GLN A 215 -6.96 -18.79 -3.73
CA GLN A 215 -6.23 -19.96 -4.23
C GLN A 215 -6.19 -19.90 -5.76
N ALA A 216 -4.99 -20.01 -6.32
CA ALA A 216 -4.80 -20.05 -7.75
C ALA A 216 -5.11 -21.44 -8.32
N SER A 217 -5.45 -21.47 -9.61
CA SER A 217 -5.56 -22.69 -10.40
C SER A 217 -4.71 -22.59 -11.66
N ILE A 218 -3.97 -23.66 -11.96
CA ILE A 218 -3.11 -23.73 -13.15
C ILE A 218 -3.88 -24.46 -14.24
N SER A 219 -4.04 -23.83 -15.40
CA SER A 219 -4.73 -24.41 -16.56
C SER A 219 -3.78 -24.81 -17.69
N ASN A 220 -2.56 -24.27 -17.72
CA ASN A 220 -1.49 -24.69 -18.62
C ASN A 220 -0.15 -24.64 -17.90
N LEU A 221 0.73 -25.63 -18.14
CA LEU A 221 2.02 -25.74 -17.46
C LEU A 221 3.03 -26.51 -18.30
N ASP A 222 3.92 -25.80 -19.00
CA ASP A 222 5.11 -26.39 -19.61
C ASP A 222 6.34 -26.19 -18.70
N LYS A 223 6.57 -27.14 -17.81
CA LYS A 223 7.67 -27.06 -16.84
C LYS A 223 9.06 -27.01 -17.49
N ALA A 224 9.20 -27.42 -18.75
CA ALA A 224 10.52 -27.38 -19.40
C ALA A 224 10.94 -25.94 -19.71
N GLU A 225 9.98 -25.09 -20.09
CA GLU A 225 10.21 -23.70 -20.46
C GLU A 225 10.25 -22.72 -19.28
N LEU A 226 9.84 -23.14 -18.08
CA LEU A 226 9.72 -22.29 -16.90
C LEU A 226 10.93 -22.40 -15.98
N ASN A 227 11.21 -21.34 -15.24
CA ASN A 227 12.19 -21.23 -14.18
C ASN A 227 11.53 -21.21 -12.78
N SER A 228 12.29 -20.87 -11.73
CA SER A 228 11.80 -20.79 -10.35
C SER A 228 11.27 -19.42 -9.94
N ASP A 229 11.08 -18.49 -10.88
CA ASP A 229 10.51 -17.18 -10.61
C ASP A 229 9.08 -17.29 -10.10
N PHE A 230 8.65 -16.28 -9.36
CA PHE A 230 7.29 -16.19 -8.85
C PHE A 230 6.49 -15.15 -9.62
N TYR A 231 5.18 -15.35 -9.65
CA TYR A 231 4.22 -14.40 -10.20
C TYR A 231 3.63 -13.59 -9.04
N PHE A 232 3.98 -12.31 -8.98
CA PHE A 232 3.56 -11.38 -7.93
C PHE A 232 2.30 -10.65 -8.37
N PHE A 233 1.21 -10.91 -7.69
CA PHE A 233 -0.09 -10.31 -7.94
C PHE A 233 -0.34 -9.14 -7.02
N SER A 234 -0.67 -7.99 -7.60
CA SER A 234 -1.20 -6.83 -6.89
C SER A 234 -2.73 -6.85 -6.95
N PRO A 235 -3.43 -7.01 -5.84
CA PRO A 235 -4.88 -7.18 -5.85
C PRO A 235 -5.61 -5.88 -6.18
N ALA A 236 -6.81 -6.03 -6.74
CA ALA A 236 -7.75 -4.93 -7.01
C ALA A 236 -9.01 -5.02 -6.14
N THR A 237 -8.91 -5.54 -4.93
CA THR A 237 -10.05 -5.78 -4.04
C THR A 237 -9.85 -5.21 -2.65
N LYS A 238 -10.93 -5.10 -1.87
CA LYS A 238 -10.97 -4.49 -0.53
C LYS A 238 -9.99 -5.09 0.49
N ASN A 239 -9.55 -6.33 0.33
CA ASN A 239 -8.60 -7.00 1.22
C ASN A 239 -7.15 -6.99 0.71
N ASN A 240 -6.83 -6.11 -0.11
CA ASN A 240 -5.60 -5.73 -0.79
C ASN A 240 -4.31 -6.28 -0.18
N LYS A 241 -4.03 -7.54 -0.43
CA LYS A 241 -2.77 -8.18 -0.05
C LYS A 241 -2.05 -8.63 -1.31
N MET A 242 -0.80 -8.25 -1.43
CA MET A 242 0.05 -8.78 -2.48
C MET A 242 0.39 -10.23 -2.20
N ILE A 243 0.38 -11.05 -3.24
CA ILE A 243 0.63 -12.49 -3.16
C ILE A 243 1.54 -12.89 -4.30
N ALA A 244 2.49 -13.78 -4.04
CA ALA A 244 3.26 -14.41 -5.10
C ALA A 244 3.01 -15.93 -5.13
N TYR A 245 2.78 -16.44 -6.32
CA TYR A 245 2.61 -17.86 -6.59
C TYR A 245 3.81 -18.41 -7.35
N ASP A 246 4.15 -19.67 -7.06
CA ASP A 246 5.06 -20.41 -7.93
C ASP A 246 4.33 -21.07 -9.12
N ILE A 247 5.07 -21.76 -9.96
CA ILE A 247 4.52 -22.42 -11.17
C ILE A 247 3.53 -23.55 -10.87
N ASN A 248 3.43 -24.02 -9.64
CA ASN A 248 2.42 -25.01 -9.22
C ASN A 248 1.15 -24.32 -8.67
N GLY A 249 1.13 -22.98 -8.56
CA GLY A 249 0.04 -22.22 -7.96
C GLY A 249 0.07 -22.19 -6.43
N ASP A 250 1.18 -22.62 -5.83
CA ASP A 250 1.37 -22.53 -4.39
C ASP A 250 1.75 -21.09 -3.99
N VAL A 251 1.14 -20.58 -2.92
CA VAL A 251 1.55 -19.28 -2.36
C VAL A 251 2.92 -19.42 -1.72
N ARG A 252 3.88 -18.62 -2.21
CA ARG A 252 5.28 -18.63 -1.75
C ARG A 252 5.71 -17.32 -1.10
N TRP A 253 4.92 -16.29 -1.24
CA TRP A 253 5.12 -15.01 -0.59
C TRP A 253 3.79 -14.26 -0.47
N CYS A 254 3.63 -13.47 0.58
CA CYS A 254 2.55 -12.49 0.69
C CYS A 254 2.95 -11.33 1.60
N LEU A 255 2.41 -10.15 1.31
CA LEU A 255 2.51 -8.97 2.17
C LEU A 255 1.16 -8.80 2.90
N THR A 256 1.17 -8.82 4.24
CA THR A 256 -0.07 -8.66 5.02
C THR A 256 -0.50 -7.21 5.17
N THR A 257 0.43 -6.26 5.04
CA THR A 257 0.11 -4.83 4.90
C THR A 257 -0.63 -4.61 3.59
N PRO A 258 -1.80 -3.95 3.62
CA PRO A 258 -2.51 -3.62 2.39
C PRO A 258 -1.66 -2.79 1.44
N ALA A 259 -1.68 -3.13 0.16
CA ALA A 259 -1.04 -2.37 -0.91
C ALA A 259 -1.93 -2.41 -2.15
N LEU A 260 -1.87 -1.36 -2.97
CA LEU A 260 -2.64 -1.21 -4.21
C LEU A 260 -1.71 -0.87 -5.37
N TRP A 261 -2.21 -1.01 -6.58
CA TRP A 261 -1.61 -0.54 -7.82
C TRP A 261 -0.37 -1.33 -8.24
N GLN A 262 0.61 -0.63 -8.81
CA GLN A 262 1.86 -1.21 -9.32
C GLN A 262 2.73 -1.80 -8.21
N ASN A 263 3.49 -2.84 -8.54
CA ASN A 263 4.43 -3.55 -7.68
C ASN A 263 5.71 -3.92 -8.44
N THR A 264 6.45 -2.94 -8.92
CA THR A 264 7.66 -3.18 -9.71
C THR A 264 8.90 -3.26 -8.82
N ARG A 265 9.84 -4.11 -9.21
CA ARG A 265 11.17 -4.15 -8.60
C ARG A 265 12.02 -2.98 -9.08
N LEU A 266 12.59 -2.24 -8.13
CA LEU A 266 13.54 -1.17 -8.37
C LEU A 266 14.93 -1.74 -8.74
N ASN A 267 15.78 -0.90 -9.35
CA ASN A 267 17.14 -1.28 -9.76
C ASN A 267 18.02 -1.75 -8.59
N ASN A 268 17.70 -1.36 -7.35
CA ASN A 268 18.39 -1.83 -6.14
C ASN A 268 17.80 -3.12 -5.56
N GLY A 269 16.86 -3.77 -6.22
CA GLY A 269 16.24 -5.02 -5.80
C GLY A 269 15.06 -4.87 -4.84
N HIS A 270 14.78 -3.69 -4.29
CA HIS A 270 13.60 -3.45 -3.47
C HIS A 270 12.33 -3.40 -4.31
N LEU A 271 11.19 -3.65 -3.68
CA LEU A 271 9.88 -3.37 -4.27
C LEU A 271 9.43 -1.96 -3.89
N LEU A 272 8.77 -1.30 -4.83
CA LEU A 272 8.04 -0.08 -4.55
C LEU A 272 6.55 -0.41 -4.53
N VAL A 273 5.88 -0.13 -3.42
CA VAL A 273 4.46 -0.45 -3.24
C VAL A 273 3.73 0.75 -2.64
N SER A 274 2.41 0.84 -2.82
CA SER A 274 1.65 1.90 -2.17
C SER A 274 1.73 1.81 -0.65
N THR A 275 1.59 2.95 0.03
CA THR A 275 1.25 2.95 1.46
C THR A 275 -0.15 2.37 1.65
N GLU A 276 -0.45 1.85 2.85
CA GLU A 276 -1.79 1.39 3.24
C GLU A 276 -2.72 2.55 3.62
N ARG A 277 -2.19 3.77 3.69
CA ARG A 277 -2.86 4.96 4.20
C ARG A 277 -3.53 5.74 3.06
N LEU A 278 -4.83 5.97 3.19
CA LEU A 278 -5.59 6.73 2.20
C LEU A 278 -5.30 8.24 2.36
N PHE A 279 -4.92 8.89 1.26
CA PHE A 279 -4.81 10.35 1.17
C PHE A 279 -6.18 11.00 0.92
N SER A 280 -6.93 10.41 0.01
CA SER A 280 -8.30 10.83 -0.33
C SER A 280 -9.06 9.68 -0.97
N ALA A 281 -10.39 9.65 -0.75
CA ALA A 281 -11.27 8.74 -1.46
C ALA A 281 -11.25 9.05 -2.98
N PRO A 282 -11.47 8.04 -3.84
CA PRO A 282 -11.83 6.67 -3.50
C PRO A 282 -10.64 5.76 -3.17
N TYR A 283 -9.42 6.03 -3.66
CA TYR A 283 -8.29 5.10 -3.59
C TYR A 283 -6.90 5.78 -3.73
N TYR A 284 -6.82 7.11 -3.54
CA TYR A 284 -5.53 7.81 -3.59
C TYR A 284 -4.77 7.58 -2.28
N MET A 285 -3.62 6.92 -2.38
CA MET A 285 -2.81 6.57 -1.21
C MET A 285 -1.88 7.73 -0.83
N THR A 286 -1.40 7.79 0.42
CA THR A 286 -0.51 8.89 0.86
C THR A 286 0.81 8.93 0.11
N GLY A 287 1.24 7.81 -0.46
CA GLY A 287 2.49 7.71 -1.20
C GLY A 287 2.95 6.28 -1.39
N LEU A 288 4.25 6.06 -1.31
CA LEU A 288 4.90 4.81 -1.65
C LEU A 288 5.83 4.35 -0.53
N TYR A 289 5.90 3.04 -0.30
CA TYR A 289 6.94 2.39 0.49
C TYR A 289 7.97 1.73 -0.44
N GLU A 290 9.24 1.92 -0.13
CA GLU A 290 10.32 1.11 -0.64
C GLU A 290 10.59 -0.01 0.36
N ILE A 291 10.35 -1.27 -0.02
CA ILE A 291 10.42 -2.44 0.85
C ILE A 291 11.27 -3.55 0.23
N ASP A 292 11.80 -4.45 1.07
CA ASP A 292 12.28 -5.75 0.62
C ASP A 292 11.20 -6.85 0.79
N LEU A 293 11.53 -8.06 0.36
CA LEU A 293 10.60 -9.20 0.49
C LEU A 293 10.47 -9.73 1.92
N LEU A 294 11.34 -9.36 2.87
CA LEU A 294 11.10 -9.59 4.31
C LEU A 294 10.00 -8.70 4.86
N GLY A 295 9.62 -7.66 4.11
CA GLY A 295 8.68 -6.62 4.52
C GLY A 295 9.32 -5.47 5.29
N LYS A 296 10.66 -5.34 5.26
CA LYS A 296 11.36 -4.18 5.79
C LYS A 296 11.08 -2.96 4.93
N ILE A 297 10.71 -1.86 5.57
CA ILE A 297 10.57 -0.56 4.93
C ILE A 297 11.92 0.17 5.01
N TYR A 298 12.45 0.62 3.88
CA TYR A 298 13.67 1.43 3.77
C TYR A 298 13.37 2.91 3.63
N ALA A 299 12.26 3.24 2.95
CA ALA A 299 11.77 4.60 2.81
C ALA A 299 10.25 4.64 2.67
N GLU A 300 9.65 5.72 3.19
CA GLU A 300 8.29 6.15 2.90
C GLU A 300 8.37 7.47 2.14
N TYR A 301 7.78 7.52 0.96
CA TYR A 301 7.68 8.72 0.13
C TYR A 301 6.26 9.27 0.20
N SER A 302 6.08 10.37 0.94
CA SER A 302 4.80 11.08 1.02
C SER A 302 4.64 12.02 -0.18
N LEU A 303 3.44 12.03 -0.79
CA LEU A 303 3.15 12.79 -2.00
C LEU A 303 2.03 13.81 -1.79
N PRO A 304 2.25 15.11 -2.11
CA PRO A 304 1.19 16.11 -2.09
C PRO A 304 0.24 15.87 -3.26
N GLY A 305 -0.93 15.30 -2.98
CA GLY A 305 -1.89 14.86 -4.01
C GLY A 305 -2.12 13.37 -4.00
N GLY A 306 -1.30 12.64 -3.26
CA GLY A 306 -1.35 11.18 -3.13
C GLY A 306 -0.79 10.45 -4.34
N TYR A 307 -0.84 9.14 -4.28
CA TYR A 307 -0.38 8.20 -5.31
C TYR A 307 -1.56 7.39 -5.85
N HIS A 308 -1.54 7.14 -7.16
CA HIS A 308 -2.45 6.21 -7.81
C HIS A 308 -1.78 5.51 -9.00
N HIS A 309 -2.27 4.36 -9.37
CA HIS A 309 -2.02 3.57 -10.57
C HIS A 309 -0.56 3.18 -10.81
N ASP A 310 0.36 4.13 -11.11
CA ASP A 310 1.63 3.76 -11.72
C ASP A 310 2.78 4.72 -11.37
N TYR A 311 3.99 4.22 -11.48
CA TYR A 311 5.25 4.96 -11.36
C TYR A 311 6.33 4.36 -12.28
N PHE A 312 7.38 5.11 -12.54
CA PHE A 312 8.54 4.68 -13.33
C PHE A 312 9.85 5.13 -12.65
N GLU A 313 10.85 4.23 -12.53
CA GLU A 313 12.18 4.57 -12.02
C GLU A 313 13.09 5.07 -13.14
N LEU A 314 13.59 6.29 -12.99
CA LEU A 314 14.57 6.89 -13.91
C LEU A 314 15.98 6.34 -13.64
N GLN A 315 16.90 6.49 -14.62
CA GLN A 315 18.30 6.05 -14.47
C GLN A 315 19.07 6.73 -13.32
N ASN A 316 18.68 7.95 -12.94
CA ASN A 316 19.27 8.65 -11.79
C ASN A 316 18.68 8.19 -10.46
N GLY A 317 17.74 7.24 -10.48
CA GLY A 317 17.01 6.70 -9.34
C GLY A 317 15.80 7.52 -8.91
N ASN A 318 15.51 8.68 -9.54
CA ASN A 318 14.29 9.43 -9.29
C ASN A 318 13.07 8.63 -9.79
N LEU A 319 11.90 8.98 -9.28
CA LEU A 319 10.64 8.33 -9.65
C LEU A 319 9.75 9.30 -10.41
N ILE A 320 9.21 8.88 -11.55
CA ILE A 320 8.06 9.53 -12.17
C ILE A 320 6.81 8.85 -11.61
N VAL A 321 5.87 9.63 -11.08
CA VAL A 321 4.73 9.10 -10.32
C VAL A 321 3.43 9.74 -10.81
N ALA A 322 2.42 8.91 -11.05
CA ALA A 322 1.05 9.38 -11.30
C ALA A 322 0.43 9.87 -9.97
N THR A 323 -0.11 11.09 -9.99
CA THR A 323 -0.64 11.78 -8.80
C THR A 323 -1.80 12.71 -9.16
N ASN A 324 -2.28 13.44 -8.16
CA ASN A 324 -3.33 14.45 -8.28
C ASN A 324 -2.83 15.82 -7.83
N ASN A 325 -3.59 16.85 -8.17
CA ASN A 325 -3.48 18.15 -7.53
C ASN A 325 -4.77 18.47 -6.76
N LEU A 326 -4.95 17.85 -5.61
CA LEU A 326 -6.16 17.97 -4.79
C LEU A 326 -6.23 19.28 -3.98
N GLY A 327 -5.19 20.13 -4.05
CA GLY A 327 -5.12 21.42 -3.37
C GLY A 327 -5.69 22.61 -4.17
N ASN A 328 -6.05 22.40 -5.43
CA ASN A 328 -6.58 23.46 -6.29
C ASN A 328 -8.11 23.39 -6.43
N SER A 329 -8.72 24.54 -6.71
CA SER A 329 -10.15 24.69 -7.01
C SER A 329 -10.64 23.92 -8.26
N ASN A 330 -9.72 23.27 -8.95
CA ASN A 330 -10.01 22.37 -10.07
C ASN A 330 -10.36 21.00 -9.48
N ASP A 331 -11.63 20.64 -9.57
CA ASP A 331 -12.15 19.35 -9.09
C ASP A 331 -11.79 18.16 -10.00
N THR A 332 -10.60 18.19 -10.68
CA THR A 332 -10.17 17.10 -11.55
C THR A 332 -9.15 16.21 -10.85
N VAL A 333 -9.12 14.93 -11.24
CA VAL A 333 -8.26 13.89 -10.68
C VAL A 333 -7.51 13.15 -11.79
N GLU A 334 -6.43 12.45 -11.42
CA GLU A 334 -5.68 11.53 -12.28
C GLU A 334 -5.12 12.18 -13.56
N ASP A 335 -4.75 13.45 -13.46
CA ASP A 335 -4.27 14.28 -14.55
C ASP A 335 -2.96 15.03 -14.26
N TYR A 336 -2.21 14.56 -13.25
CA TYR A 336 -0.89 15.05 -12.88
C TYR A 336 0.15 13.93 -12.87
N VAL A 337 1.36 14.28 -13.29
CA VAL A 337 2.56 13.45 -13.19
C VAL A 337 3.67 14.26 -12.53
N VAL A 338 4.38 13.68 -11.58
CA VAL A 338 5.50 14.34 -10.91
C VAL A 338 6.78 13.53 -11.04
N GLU A 339 7.94 14.23 -11.05
CA GLU A 339 9.23 13.61 -10.77
C GLU A 339 9.57 13.85 -9.31
N LEU A 340 9.77 12.77 -8.57
CA LEU A 340 10.17 12.72 -7.17
C LEU A 340 11.68 12.43 -7.09
N ASP A 341 12.45 13.28 -6.44
CA ASP A 341 13.83 12.97 -6.04
C ASP A 341 13.81 11.91 -4.92
N ARG A 342 14.24 10.69 -5.24
CA ARG A 342 14.18 9.55 -4.31
C ARG A 342 15.08 9.72 -3.08
N LYS A 343 16.10 10.57 -3.11
CA LYS A 343 17.00 10.80 -1.96
C LYS A 343 16.41 11.75 -0.93
N THR A 344 15.61 12.70 -1.39
CA THR A 344 15.08 13.80 -0.55
C THR A 344 13.57 13.76 -0.38
N GLY A 345 12.83 13.07 -1.26
CA GLY A 345 11.37 13.08 -1.32
C GLY A 345 10.80 14.36 -1.94
N ASN A 346 11.63 15.27 -2.46
CA ASN A 346 11.16 16.51 -3.04
C ASN A 346 10.61 16.30 -4.45
N ILE A 347 9.54 17.00 -4.79
CA ILE A 347 9.05 17.07 -6.16
C ILE A 347 9.95 18.04 -6.93
N VAL A 348 10.63 17.54 -7.96
CA VAL A 348 11.57 18.33 -8.79
C VAL A 348 10.94 18.75 -10.12
N LYS A 349 9.88 18.07 -10.54
CA LYS A 349 9.10 18.43 -11.74
C LYS A 349 7.62 18.07 -11.54
N THR A 350 6.74 18.89 -12.11
CA THR A 350 5.28 18.63 -12.14
C THR A 350 4.78 18.87 -13.55
N ILE A 351 4.04 17.90 -14.09
CA ILE A 351 3.39 17.97 -15.40
C ILE A 351 1.88 17.96 -15.17
N ASP A 352 1.21 19.03 -15.62
CA ASP A 352 -0.24 19.19 -15.59
C ASP A 352 -0.80 18.88 -16.98
N LEU A 353 -1.49 17.75 -17.11
CA LEU A 353 -1.98 17.29 -18.42
C LEU A 353 -3.03 18.23 -19.03
N LYS A 354 -3.73 19.03 -18.22
CA LYS A 354 -4.68 20.07 -18.73
C LYS A 354 -4.02 21.19 -19.48
N LYS A 355 -2.72 21.40 -19.31
CA LYS A 355 -1.94 22.37 -20.10
C LYS A 355 -1.53 21.83 -21.47
N ILE A 356 -1.63 20.52 -21.65
CA ILE A 356 -1.16 19.80 -22.83
C ILE A 356 -2.33 19.31 -23.68
N LEU A 357 -3.36 18.77 -23.02
CA LEU A 357 -4.54 18.19 -23.64
C LEU A 357 -5.81 18.91 -23.15
N LYS A 358 -6.80 19.02 -24.02
CA LYS A 358 -8.13 19.54 -23.64
C LYS A 358 -8.93 18.44 -22.96
N SER A 359 -9.42 18.74 -21.77
CA SER A 359 -10.23 17.80 -20.99
C SER A 359 -11.56 17.40 -21.65
N ASP A 360 -12.09 18.25 -22.53
CA ASP A 360 -13.36 18.03 -23.22
C ASP A 360 -13.24 17.29 -24.56
N ASP A 361 -12.01 17.00 -25.03
CA ASP A 361 -11.77 16.29 -26.28
C ASP A 361 -11.74 14.76 -26.06
N GLY A 362 -11.95 14.00 -27.11
CA GLY A 362 -11.78 12.55 -27.16
C GLY A 362 -12.66 11.73 -26.21
N LYS A 363 -13.74 12.29 -25.72
CA LYS A 363 -14.64 11.65 -24.72
C LYS A 363 -15.07 10.25 -25.13
N SER A 364 -14.91 9.31 -24.22
CA SER A 364 -15.47 7.96 -24.26
C SER A 364 -16.67 7.86 -23.29
N GLU A 365 -17.29 6.66 -23.17
CA GLU A 365 -18.39 6.43 -22.21
C GLU A 365 -17.96 6.64 -20.76
N ASN A 366 -16.71 6.28 -20.44
CA ASN A 366 -16.18 6.37 -19.07
C ASN A 366 -15.75 7.80 -18.68
N TRP A 367 -15.76 8.73 -19.63
CA TRP A 367 -15.34 10.11 -19.40
C TRP A 367 -16.29 10.84 -18.42
N THR A 368 -15.69 11.51 -17.46
CA THR A 368 -16.39 12.48 -16.61
C THR A 368 -15.61 13.80 -16.57
N LYS A 369 -16.27 14.90 -16.24
CA LYS A 369 -15.59 16.19 -16.08
C LYS A 369 -14.52 16.15 -14.99
N GLN A 370 -14.72 15.35 -13.95
CA GLN A 370 -13.81 15.22 -12.82
C GLN A 370 -12.63 14.31 -13.19
N ASP A 371 -12.91 13.16 -13.76
CA ASP A 371 -11.94 12.15 -14.16
C ASP A 371 -11.95 12.03 -15.70
N TRP A 372 -11.30 13.01 -16.33
CA TRP A 372 -11.38 13.19 -17.78
C TRP A 372 -10.33 12.40 -18.55
N PHE A 373 -9.12 12.25 -17.98
CA PHE A 373 -8.00 11.55 -18.63
C PHE A 373 -7.84 10.14 -18.08
N HIS A 374 -7.88 9.99 -16.76
CA HIS A 374 -7.67 8.74 -16.05
C HIS A 374 -6.33 8.11 -16.40
N ASN A 375 -5.23 8.80 -16.00
CA ASN A 375 -3.86 8.35 -16.29
C ASN A 375 -3.53 7.08 -15.50
N ASN A 376 -3.53 5.93 -16.15
CA ASN A 376 -3.34 4.63 -15.52
C ASN A 376 -1.98 3.98 -15.81
N SER A 377 -1.13 4.60 -16.60
CA SER A 377 0.26 4.15 -16.75
C SER A 377 1.20 5.30 -17.10
N VAL A 378 2.44 5.17 -16.62
CA VAL A 378 3.52 6.14 -16.81
C VAL A 378 4.77 5.37 -17.19
N TYR A 379 5.33 5.69 -18.38
CA TYR A 379 6.59 5.13 -18.85
C TYR A 379 7.47 6.24 -19.40
N TYR A 380 8.77 6.20 -19.12
CA TYR A 380 9.74 7.15 -19.65
C TYR A 380 10.66 6.48 -20.66
N ASP A 381 10.60 6.96 -21.89
CA ASP A 381 11.54 6.57 -22.94
C ASP A 381 12.77 7.51 -22.94
N ARG A 382 13.89 6.96 -22.53
CA ARG A 382 15.16 7.68 -22.49
C ARG A 382 15.74 8.01 -23.88
N HIS A 383 15.37 7.21 -24.89
CA HIS A 383 15.93 7.37 -26.25
C HIS A 383 15.35 8.57 -26.94
N THR A 384 14.09 8.85 -26.72
CA THR A 384 13.37 9.99 -27.30
C THR A 384 13.09 11.10 -26.30
N ASN A 385 13.51 10.94 -25.02
CA ASN A 385 13.19 11.85 -23.91
C ASN A 385 11.68 12.09 -23.79
N SER A 386 10.89 11.05 -23.83
CA SER A 386 9.43 11.15 -23.88
C SER A 386 8.75 10.43 -22.72
N LEU A 387 7.65 11.00 -22.25
CA LEU A 387 6.68 10.28 -21.42
C LEU A 387 5.66 9.61 -22.32
N ILE A 388 5.38 8.35 -22.04
CA ILE A 388 4.26 7.59 -22.61
C ILE A 388 3.21 7.46 -21.51
N LEU A 389 2.03 8.02 -21.74
CA LEU A 389 0.94 8.10 -20.79
C LEU A 389 -0.31 7.46 -21.38
N SER A 390 -1.05 6.73 -20.56
CA SER A 390 -2.29 6.06 -20.96
C SER A 390 -3.52 6.76 -20.39
N GLY A 391 -4.25 7.47 -21.24
CA GLY A 391 -5.50 8.14 -20.91
C GLY A 391 -6.70 7.24 -21.20
N ARG A 392 -7.16 6.50 -20.16
CA ARG A 392 -8.24 5.51 -20.29
C ARG A 392 -9.55 6.12 -20.75
N HIS A 393 -9.91 7.30 -20.23
CA HIS A 393 -11.22 7.91 -20.46
C HIS A 393 -11.30 8.69 -21.78
N GLN A 394 -10.16 8.86 -22.48
CA GLN A 394 -10.09 9.41 -23.83
C GLN A 394 -9.71 8.34 -24.85
N ASP A 395 -9.51 7.08 -24.44
CA ASP A 395 -9.03 5.97 -25.28
C ASP A 395 -7.76 6.34 -26.07
N VAL A 396 -6.80 6.95 -25.38
CA VAL A 396 -5.59 7.48 -26.03
C VAL A 396 -4.33 7.10 -25.27
N VAL A 397 -3.27 6.74 -26.02
CA VAL A 397 -1.90 6.76 -25.52
C VAL A 397 -1.23 8.00 -26.06
N ALA A 398 -0.65 8.81 -25.18
CA ALA A 398 0.02 10.06 -25.53
C ALA A 398 1.52 9.95 -25.28
N SER A 399 2.32 10.30 -26.29
CA SER A 399 3.76 10.56 -26.13
C SER A 399 3.99 12.07 -26.04
N ILE A 400 4.64 12.48 -24.95
CA ILE A 400 4.90 13.88 -24.61
C ILE A 400 6.40 14.05 -24.40
N ASP A 401 7.02 15.03 -25.07
CA ASP A 401 8.42 15.38 -24.81
C ASP A 401 8.58 15.82 -23.35
N TYR A 402 9.44 15.13 -22.62
CA TYR A 402 9.58 15.29 -21.17
C TYR A 402 10.09 16.68 -20.78
N THR A 403 10.92 17.32 -21.61
CA THR A 403 11.50 18.65 -21.33
C THR A 403 10.57 19.79 -21.70
N THR A 404 9.96 19.72 -22.88
CA THR A 404 9.16 20.82 -23.45
C THR A 404 7.67 20.69 -23.20
N GLU A 405 7.22 19.53 -22.72
CA GLU A 405 5.82 19.18 -22.49
C GLU A 405 4.94 19.25 -23.75
N LYS A 406 5.56 19.12 -24.93
CA LYS A 406 4.84 19.11 -26.21
C LYS A 406 4.47 17.69 -26.62
N ILE A 407 3.33 17.56 -27.28
CA ILE A 407 2.87 16.28 -27.83
C ILE A 407 3.77 15.87 -29.00
N ASN A 408 4.33 14.66 -28.92
CA ASN A 408 5.04 14.02 -30.02
C ASN A 408 4.06 13.33 -30.96
N TRP A 409 3.22 12.47 -30.38
CA TRP A 409 2.18 11.74 -31.10
C TRP A 409 1.06 11.28 -30.15
N LEU A 410 -0.10 10.97 -30.73
CA LEU A 410 -1.25 10.37 -30.07
C LEU A 410 -1.62 9.08 -30.80
N LEU A 411 -1.94 8.02 -30.04
CA LEU A 411 -2.48 6.77 -30.57
C LEU A 411 -3.85 6.51 -29.98
N GLY A 412 -4.86 6.35 -30.84
CA GLY A 412 -6.24 6.09 -30.50
C GLY A 412 -7.18 6.52 -31.63
N ASP A 413 -8.46 6.21 -31.50
CA ASP A 413 -9.47 6.69 -32.44
C ASP A 413 -9.55 8.23 -32.34
N PRO A 414 -9.33 9.00 -33.44
CA PRO A 414 -9.33 10.47 -33.44
C PRO A 414 -10.74 11.08 -33.38
N THR A 415 -11.78 10.28 -33.33
CA THR A 415 -13.17 10.75 -33.19
C THR A 415 -13.34 11.55 -31.89
N ASN A 416 -14.11 12.61 -31.94
CA ASN A 416 -14.37 13.54 -30.83
C ASN A 416 -13.14 14.37 -30.38
N TRP A 417 -12.03 14.37 -31.17
CA TRP A 417 -10.91 15.26 -30.94
C TRP A 417 -10.96 16.48 -31.83
N SER A 418 -10.68 17.67 -31.26
CA SER A 418 -10.65 18.93 -32.00
C SER A 418 -9.54 18.94 -33.07
N SER A 419 -9.72 19.78 -34.08
CA SER A 419 -8.86 19.84 -35.31
C SER A 419 -7.39 20.09 -34.99
N GLU A 420 -7.09 20.79 -33.90
CA GLU A 420 -5.70 21.09 -33.52
C GLU A 420 -4.91 19.84 -33.10
N TYR A 421 -5.58 18.77 -32.63
CA TYR A 421 -4.92 17.51 -32.26
C TYR A 421 -4.80 16.52 -33.40
N GLN A 422 -5.61 16.62 -34.46
CA GLN A 422 -5.62 15.67 -35.58
C GLN A 422 -4.22 15.44 -36.21
N LYS A 423 -3.37 16.46 -36.22
CA LYS A 423 -1.99 16.38 -36.73
C LYS A 423 -1.05 15.52 -35.90
N TYR A 424 -1.41 15.19 -34.68
CA TYR A 424 -0.61 14.35 -33.76
C TYR A 424 -0.98 12.88 -33.80
N PHE A 425 -2.18 12.56 -34.30
CA PHE A 425 -2.62 11.17 -34.39
C PHE A 425 -1.81 10.36 -35.39
N LEU A 426 -1.37 9.19 -34.93
CA LEU A 426 -0.72 8.19 -35.78
C LEU A 426 -1.74 7.58 -36.73
N LYS A 427 -1.32 7.40 -37.98
CA LYS A 427 -2.14 6.81 -39.05
C LYS A 427 -1.91 5.29 -39.08
N PRO A 428 -2.96 4.49 -38.94
CA PRO A 428 -2.85 3.04 -39.10
C PRO A 428 -2.30 2.65 -40.46
N VAL A 429 -1.40 1.66 -40.45
CA VAL A 429 -0.92 0.95 -41.64
C VAL A 429 -1.03 -0.56 -41.41
N GLY A 430 -1.01 -1.34 -42.51
CA GLY A 430 -1.22 -2.78 -42.43
C GLY A 430 -2.70 -3.19 -42.34
N ASP A 431 -2.98 -4.44 -42.72
CA ASP A 431 -4.36 -4.95 -42.93
C ASP A 431 -5.05 -5.40 -41.62
N ASN A 432 -4.29 -5.59 -40.53
CA ASN A 432 -4.79 -6.18 -39.28
C ASN A 432 -4.83 -5.16 -38.11
N PHE A 433 -4.79 -3.88 -38.39
CA PHE A 433 -4.78 -2.85 -37.37
C PHE A 433 -6.15 -2.70 -36.70
N GLU A 434 -6.14 -2.64 -35.36
CA GLU A 434 -7.31 -2.26 -34.54
C GLU A 434 -6.85 -1.28 -33.44
N TYR A 435 -7.63 -0.23 -33.19
CA TYR A 435 -7.40 0.67 -32.07
C TYR A 435 -7.59 -0.03 -30.72
N GLN A 436 -6.88 0.42 -29.72
CA GLN A 436 -7.11 0.07 -28.33
C GLN A 436 -8.26 0.89 -27.71
N TRP A 437 -8.93 0.32 -26.70
CA TRP A 437 -10.06 0.93 -26.03
C TRP A 437 -9.95 0.73 -24.51
N SER A 438 -10.03 1.83 -23.74
CA SER A 438 -9.93 1.86 -22.27
C SER A 438 -8.64 1.19 -21.74
N GLN A 439 -7.56 1.29 -22.51
CA GLN A 439 -6.31 0.55 -22.34
C GLN A 439 -5.62 0.81 -21.01
N HIS A 440 -4.77 -0.15 -20.60
CA HIS A 440 -3.90 -0.08 -19.43
C HIS A 440 -2.46 -0.50 -19.77
N ALA A 441 -1.52 -0.20 -18.85
CA ALA A 441 -0.16 -0.72 -18.87
C ALA A 441 0.65 -0.38 -20.13
N ALA A 442 0.48 0.82 -20.69
CA ALA A 442 1.23 1.24 -21.87
C ALA A 442 2.71 1.48 -21.54
N LYS A 443 3.59 0.68 -22.13
CA LYS A 443 5.05 0.74 -21.95
C LYS A 443 5.78 0.40 -23.27
N LEU A 444 7.06 0.74 -23.38
CA LEU A 444 7.84 0.35 -24.57
C LEU A 444 8.67 -0.90 -24.27
N THR A 445 8.78 -1.78 -25.27
CA THR A 445 9.75 -2.87 -25.25
C THR A 445 11.17 -2.35 -25.49
N PRO A 446 12.23 -3.11 -25.21
CA PRO A 446 13.61 -2.73 -25.54
C PRO A 446 13.84 -2.43 -27.04
N GLU A 447 13.05 -3.02 -27.92
CA GLU A 447 13.08 -2.76 -29.36
C GLU A 447 12.36 -1.48 -29.75
N GLY A 448 11.63 -0.84 -28.81
CA GLY A 448 10.89 0.41 -29.04
C GLY A 448 9.44 0.20 -29.49
N TYR A 449 8.90 -1.02 -29.44
CA TYR A 449 7.49 -1.26 -29.70
C TYR A 449 6.63 -0.85 -28.52
N LEU A 450 5.48 -0.24 -28.79
CA LEU A 450 4.49 0.05 -27.74
C LEU A 450 3.72 -1.21 -27.40
N PHE A 451 3.86 -1.65 -26.15
CA PHE A 451 3.15 -2.78 -25.59
C PHE A 451 2.09 -2.28 -24.59
N LEU A 452 0.85 -2.73 -24.73
CA LEU A 452 -0.24 -2.37 -23.82
C LEU A 452 -1.28 -3.46 -23.71
N PHE A 453 -2.11 -3.38 -22.67
CA PHE A 453 -3.33 -4.16 -22.56
C PHE A 453 -4.51 -3.34 -23.11
N ASP A 454 -5.09 -3.82 -24.21
CA ASP A 454 -6.32 -3.29 -24.79
C ASP A 454 -7.52 -3.95 -24.07
N ASN A 455 -8.18 -3.20 -23.21
CA ASN A 455 -9.35 -3.70 -22.47
C ASN A 455 -10.54 -4.01 -23.39
N GLY A 456 -10.61 -3.35 -24.56
CA GLY A 456 -11.69 -3.59 -25.52
C GLY A 456 -13.06 -3.14 -25.02
N ASN A 457 -13.12 -2.20 -24.07
CA ASN A 457 -14.37 -1.72 -23.49
C ASN A 457 -15.13 -0.88 -24.52
N ASN A 458 -16.38 -1.27 -24.81
CA ASN A 458 -17.30 -0.63 -25.76
C ASN A 458 -16.85 -0.53 -27.22
N LYS A 459 -15.54 -0.49 -27.51
CA LYS A 459 -14.90 -0.44 -28.85
C LYS A 459 -15.43 0.64 -29.80
N SER A 460 -15.97 1.71 -29.28
CA SER A 460 -16.49 2.87 -30.01
C SER A 460 -16.63 4.08 -29.10
N LYS A 461 -16.57 5.27 -29.66
CA LYS A 461 -16.96 6.55 -29.02
C LYS A 461 -18.40 6.94 -29.31
N ASP A 462 -19.07 6.21 -30.18
CA ASP A 462 -20.52 6.37 -30.48
C ASP A 462 -21.34 5.34 -29.70
N PRO A 463 -22.23 5.75 -28.78
CA PRO A 463 -23.06 4.85 -27.98
C PRO A 463 -23.90 3.88 -28.82
N SER A 464 -24.31 4.28 -30.04
CA SER A 464 -25.09 3.41 -30.92
C SER A 464 -24.28 2.23 -31.49
N SER A 465 -22.96 2.31 -31.39
CA SER A 465 -22.01 1.32 -31.92
C SER A 465 -21.28 0.54 -30.82
N TYR A 466 -21.69 0.67 -29.56
CA TYR A 466 -21.04 -0.03 -28.45
C TYR A 466 -21.16 -1.54 -28.56
N VAL A 467 -20.02 -2.20 -28.39
CA VAL A 467 -19.91 -3.66 -28.37
C VAL A 467 -20.25 -4.17 -26.97
N GLN A 468 -21.25 -5.07 -26.90
CA GLN A 468 -21.62 -5.69 -25.63
C GLN A 468 -20.55 -6.64 -25.13
N ALA A 469 -20.36 -6.76 -23.81
CA ALA A 469 -19.35 -7.59 -23.16
C ALA A 469 -19.30 -9.04 -23.69
N ALA A 470 -20.45 -9.65 -23.98
CA ALA A 470 -20.53 -11.01 -24.51
C ALA A 470 -19.92 -11.17 -25.91
N ASN A 471 -19.77 -10.07 -26.66
CA ASN A 471 -19.23 -10.03 -28.02
C ASN A 471 -17.87 -9.31 -28.06
N SER A 472 -17.37 -8.85 -26.92
CA SER A 472 -16.09 -8.15 -26.81
C SER A 472 -14.96 -9.10 -26.41
N TYR A 473 -13.75 -8.59 -26.47
CA TYR A 473 -12.52 -9.26 -26.04
C TYR A 473 -11.51 -8.23 -25.54
N SER A 474 -10.63 -8.69 -24.68
CA SER A 474 -9.41 -7.95 -24.32
C SER A 474 -8.18 -8.66 -24.84
N ARG A 475 -7.07 -7.93 -24.95
CA ARG A 475 -5.83 -8.48 -25.50
C ARG A 475 -4.60 -7.72 -25.06
N GLY A 476 -3.45 -8.40 -24.97
CA GLY A 476 -2.16 -7.77 -25.08
C GLY A 476 -1.87 -7.47 -26.54
N VAL A 477 -1.34 -6.28 -26.84
CA VAL A 477 -1.05 -5.87 -28.23
C VAL A 477 0.25 -5.09 -28.31
N LEU A 478 1.06 -5.41 -29.35
CA LEU A 478 2.27 -4.68 -29.72
C LEU A 478 2.02 -3.84 -30.96
N TYR A 479 2.41 -2.57 -30.88
CA TYR A 479 2.38 -1.64 -31.99
C TYR A 479 3.80 -1.15 -32.31
N GLU A 480 4.17 -1.18 -33.60
CA GLU A 480 5.35 -0.51 -34.14
C GLU A 480 4.98 0.92 -34.52
N ILE A 481 5.69 1.89 -33.95
CA ILE A 481 5.42 3.32 -34.15
C ILE A 481 6.55 3.94 -34.98
N ASN A 482 6.19 4.54 -36.11
CA ASN A 482 7.07 5.42 -36.84
C ASN A 482 6.68 6.88 -36.58
N ALA A 483 7.38 7.52 -35.63
CA ALA A 483 7.08 8.87 -35.19
C ALA A 483 7.37 9.93 -36.27
N GLU A 484 8.32 9.69 -37.20
CA GLU A 484 8.65 10.61 -38.31
C GLU A 484 7.55 10.62 -39.36
N GLN A 485 7.11 9.44 -39.78
CA GLN A 485 6.02 9.27 -40.77
C GLN A 485 4.64 9.40 -40.14
N LYS A 486 4.56 9.42 -38.81
CA LYS A 486 3.32 9.39 -38.05
C LYS A 486 2.43 8.21 -38.42
N THR A 487 3.01 7.02 -38.49
CA THR A 487 2.29 5.78 -38.76
C THR A 487 2.41 4.81 -37.60
N VAL A 488 1.46 3.89 -37.50
CA VAL A 488 1.44 2.82 -36.50
C VAL A 488 0.99 1.54 -37.19
N GLU A 489 1.69 0.43 -36.87
CA GLU A 489 1.35 -0.91 -37.36
C GLU A 489 1.13 -1.84 -36.16
N GLN A 490 0.08 -2.66 -36.19
CA GLN A 490 -0.12 -3.72 -35.23
C GLN A 490 0.69 -4.94 -35.63
N ILE A 491 1.72 -5.29 -34.83
CA ILE A 491 2.66 -6.37 -35.20
C ILE A 491 2.40 -7.67 -34.45
N TRP A 492 1.71 -7.64 -33.31
CA TRP A 492 1.37 -8.83 -32.53
C TRP A 492 0.14 -8.58 -31.64
N GLN A 493 -0.58 -9.64 -31.32
CA GLN A 493 -1.61 -9.64 -30.27
C GLN A 493 -1.84 -11.03 -29.69
N PHE A 494 -2.37 -11.08 -28.47
CA PHE A 494 -2.90 -12.28 -27.82
C PHE A 494 -4.11 -11.94 -26.97
N GLY A 495 -5.17 -12.72 -27.05
CA GLY A 495 -6.39 -12.60 -26.24
C GLY A 495 -7.67 -12.43 -27.06
N LYS A 496 -7.61 -11.86 -28.26
CA LYS A 496 -8.77 -11.70 -29.16
C LYS A 496 -9.48 -13.04 -29.44
N GLU A 497 -8.72 -14.09 -29.67
CA GLU A 497 -9.18 -15.45 -29.93
C GLU A 497 -9.89 -16.12 -28.75
N ARG A 498 -9.73 -15.55 -27.55
CA ARG A 498 -10.37 -16.05 -26.31
C ARG A 498 -11.73 -15.42 -26.06
N GLY A 499 -12.07 -14.36 -26.80
CA GLY A 499 -13.36 -13.68 -26.73
C GLY A 499 -13.69 -13.19 -25.33
N SER A 500 -14.97 -13.29 -24.97
CA SER A 500 -15.47 -12.76 -23.69
C SER A 500 -15.01 -13.52 -22.44
N ASP A 501 -14.40 -14.68 -22.56
CA ASP A 501 -13.85 -15.41 -21.41
C ASP A 501 -12.55 -14.79 -20.89
N PHE A 502 -11.86 -14.01 -21.74
CA PHE A 502 -10.67 -13.23 -21.37
C PHE A 502 -10.95 -11.73 -21.28
N TYR A 503 -12.22 -11.32 -21.36
CA TYR A 503 -12.62 -9.93 -21.40
C TYR A 503 -12.55 -9.27 -20.02
N SER A 504 -11.75 -8.24 -19.93
CA SER A 504 -11.55 -7.39 -18.73
C SER A 504 -11.83 -5.94 -19.09
N PRO A 505 -12.96 -5.36 -18.71
CA PRO A 505 -13.32 -3.97 -19.09
C PRO A 505 -12.46 -2.90 -18.41
N TYR A 506 -11.60 -3.26 -17.46
CA TYR A 506 -10.78 -2.34 -16.68
C TYR A 506 -9.52 -3.05 -16.14
N ILE A 507 -8.57 -2.30 -15.54
CA ILE A 507 -7.30 -2.81 -14.99
C ILE A 507 -6.53 -3.70 -15.98
N SER A 508 -5.66 -4.60 -15.51
CA SER A 508 -4.89 -5.53 -16.34
C SER A 508 -3.48 -5.07 -16.70
N ASP A 509 -2.66 -5.98 -17.20
CA ASP A 509 -1.25 -5.76 -17.44
C ASP A 509 -0.69 -6.54 -18.62
N VAL A 510 0.46 -6.09 -19.10
CA VAL A 510 1.33 -6.80 -20.04
C VAL A 510 2.78 -6.62 -19.65
N ASP A 511 3.61 -7.66 -19.77
CA ASP A 511 5.05 -7.57 -19.58
C ASP A 511 5.82 -8.22 -20.71
N TYR A 512 6.88 -7.53 -21.10
CA TYR A 512 7.91 -8.05 -21.99
C TYR A 512 8.99 -8.78 -21.17
N LEU A 513 9.02 -10.09 -21.25
CA LEU A 513 10.01 -10.91 -20.53
C LEU A 513 11.31 -11.06 -21.35
N SER A 514 11.18 -11.24 -22.66
CA SER A 514 12.24 -11.23 -23.65
C SER A 514 11.64 -11.18 -25.06
N LYS A 515 12.47 -11.16 -26.09
CA LYS A 515 11.98 -11.24 -27.48
C LYS A 515 11.09 -12.47 -27.66
N ASP A 516 9.90 -12.27 -28.22
CA ASP A 516 8.86 -13.27 -28.44
C ASP A 516 8.39 -14.01 -27.17
N HIS A 517 8.60 -13.39 -25.99
CA HIS A 517 8.24 -13.92 -24.70
C HIS A 517 7.52 -12.84 -23.85
N TYR A 518 6.24 -13.05 -23.61
CA TYR A 518 5.33 -12.05 -23.05
C TYR A 518 4.50 -12.63 -21.91
N LEU A 519 4.17 -11.78 -20.94
CA LEU A 519 3.15 -12.03 -19.93
C LEU A 519 1.93 -11.15 -20.25
N VAL A 520 0.74 -11.73 -20.33
CA VAL A 520 -0.52 -11.02 -20.56
C VAL A 520 -1.47 -11.35 -19.43
N HIS A 521 -1.89 -10.33 -18.69
CA HIS A 521 -2.73 -10.45 -17.51
C HIS A 521 -4.09 -9.80 -17.75
N SER A 522 -5.14 -10.58 -17.92
CA SER A 522 -6.53 -10.12 -17.88
C SER A 522 -7.01 -10.06 -16.43
N GLY A 523 -6.85 -8.91 -15.78
CA GLY A 523 -6.97 -8.74 -14.33
C GLY A 523 -8.39 -8.53 -13.82
N GLY A 524 -9.26 -7.92 -14.63
CA GLY A 524 -10.58 -7.45 -14.23
C GLY A 524 -11.76 -8.20 -14.87
N ILE A 525 -11.71 -9.50 -14.98
CA ILE A 525 -12.83 -10.29 -15.52
C ILE A 525 -13.99 -10.25 -14.51
N VAL A 526 -15.13 -9.69 -14.93
CA VAL A 526 -16.36 -9.57 -14.11
C VAL A 526 -17.51 -10.26 -14.81
N LYS A 527 -18.20 -11.13 -14.09
CA LYS A 527 -19.45 -11.75 -14.56
C LYS A 527 -20.58 -11.47 -13.58
N SER A 528 -21.73 -11.02 -14.11
CA SER A 528 -22.99 -10.87 -13.39
C SER A 528 -23.93 -11.98 -13.78
N ASP A 529 -24.43 -12.76 -12.83
CA ASP A 529 -25.29 -13.92 -13.09
C ASP A 529 -24.73 -14.86 -14.20
N GLY A 530 -23.39 -15.01 -14.21
CA GLY A 530 -22.66 -15.84 -15.16
C GLY A 530 -22.41 -15.20 -16.54
N LYS A 531 -22.87 -13.97 -16.79
CA LYS A 531 -22.65 -13.24 -18.06
C LYS A 531 -21.55 -12.19 -17.91
N PRO A 532 -20.69 -11.97 -18.93
CA PRO A 532 -19.68 -10.92 -18.89
C PRO A 532 -20.31 -9.53 -18.68
N SER A 533 -19.62 -8.67 -17.91
CA SER A 533 -20.01 -7.29 -17.64
C SER A 533 -19.10 -6.29 -18.37
N ASN A 534 -19.66 -5.19 -18.90
CA ASN A 534 -18.89 -4.02 -19.36
C ASN A 534 -18.46 -3.09 -18.22
N GLN A 535 -18.96 -3.35 -17.00
CA GLN A 535 -18.70 -2.51 -15.84
C GLN A 535 -17.69 -3.15 -14.89
N PRO A 536 -16.88 -2.36 -14.18
CA PRO A 536 -16.10 -2.82 -13.05
C PRO A 536 -16.96 -3.51 -11.97
N ALA A 537 -16.33 -4.31 -11.13
CA ALA A 537 -17.01 -5.07 -10.06
C ALA A 537 -17.91 -4.20 -9.18
N GLY A 538 -17.41 -3.04 -8.73
CA GLY A 538 -18.15 -2.12 -7.86
C GLY A 538 -19.36 -1.44 -8.50
N LEU A 539 -19.50 -1.47 -9.83
CA LEU A 539 -20.63 -0.92 -10.59
C LEU A 539 -21.55 -1.98 -11.18
N THR A 540 -21.23 -3.27 -10.98
CA THR A 540 -21.97 -4.38 -11.55
C THR A 540 -22.98 -4.89 -10.54
N GLU A 541 -24.27 -4.96 -10.95
CA GLU A 541 -25.35 -5.52 -10.13
C GLU A 541 -25.49 -7.02 -10.33
N GLY A 542 -26.24 -7.70 -9.43
CA GLY A 542 -26.54 -9.14 -9.51
C GLY A 542 -25.54 -10.00 -8.72
N LYS A 543 -25.46 -11.30 -9.04
CA LYS A 543 -24.51 -12.21 -8.44
C LYS A 543 -23.15 -12.07 -9.13
N ILE A 544 -22.24 -11.35 -8.51
CA ILE A 544 -20.93 -11.05 -9.07
C ILE A 544 -19.98 -12.23 -8.89
N THR A 545 -19.27 -12.56 -9.96
CA THR A 545 -18.13 -13.49 -9.96
C THR A 545 -16.91 -12.76 -10.54
N LEU A 546 -15.83 -12.75 -9.78
CA LEU A 546 -14.56 -12.12 -10.15
C LEU A 546 -13.55 -13.19 -10.55
N LEU A 547 -12.75 -12.89 -11.56
CA LEU A 547 -11.68 -13.75 -12.02
C LEU A 547 -10.52 -12.90 -12.52
N SER A 548 -9.30 -13.43 -12.46
CA SER A 548 -8.21 -12.96 -13.28
C SER A 548 -7.54 -14.15 -13.99
N ASP A 549 -6.99 -13.90 -15.15
CA ASP A 549 -6.35 -14.90 -16.01
C ASP A 549 -5.02 -14.35 -16.52
N THR A 550 -3.92 -14.97 -16.12
CA THR A 550 -2.55 -14.58 -16.47
C THR A 550 -1.94 -15.64 -17.36
N VAL A 551 -1.48 -15.25 -18.53
CA VAL A 551 -0.93 -16.16 -19.55
C VAL A 551 0.48 -15.74 -19.91
N GLU A 552 1.42 -16.67 -19.82
CA GLU A 552 2.79 -16.52 -20.32
C GLU A 552 2.90 -17.19 -21.70
N ILE A 553 3.31 -16.40 -22.68
CA ILE A 553 3.40 -16.80 -24.09
C ILE A 553 4.85 -16.69 -24.54
N LYS A 554 5.40 -17.79 -25.08
CA LYS A 554 6.73 -17.83 -25.65
C LYS A 554 6.70 -18.45 -27.03
N ASP A 555 7.32 -17.80 -28.02
CA ASP A 555 7.36 -18.26 -29.40
C ASP A 555 5.94 -18.62 -29.94
N GLY A 556 4.94 -17.80 -29.59
CA GLY A 556 3.55 -17.98 -29.96
C GLY A 556 2.80 -19.13 -29.27
N LYS A 557 3.40 -19.76 -28.25
CA LYS A 557 2.78 -20.87 -27.49
C LYS A 557 2.54 -20.43 -26.05
N ILE A 558 1.40 -20.83 -25.49
CA ILE A 558 1.14 -20.71 -24.06
C ILE A 558 2.01 -21.72 -23.34
N ILE A 559 2.93 -21.24 -22.50
CA ILE A 559 3.80 -22.09 -21.65
C ILE A 559 3.34 -22.14 -20.20
N PHE A 560 2.54 -21.14 -19.78
CA PHE A 560 1.96 -21.09 -18.44
C PHE A 560 0.64 -20.33 -18.44
N GLU A 561 -0.32 -20.79 -17.65
CA GLU A 561 -1.58 -20.07 -17.42
C GLU A 561 -2.07 -20.29 -15.99
N ILE A 562 -2.25 -19.20 -15.26
CA ILE A 562 -2.72 -19.17 -13.87
C ILE A 562 -3.95 -18.30 -13.74
N LYS A 563 -4.97 -18.83 -13.04
CA LYS A 563 -6.23 -18.12 -12.76
C LYS A 563 -6.44 -17.96 -11.27
N THR A 564 -6.92 -16.79 -10.85
CA THR A 564 -7.33 -16.55 -9.46
C THR A 564 -8.80 -16.14 -9.39
N PRO A 565 -9.55 -16.54 -8.34
CA PRO A 565 -10.98 -16.22 -8.19
C PRO A 565 -11.19 -14.82 -7.59
N THR A 566 -10.44 -13.85 -8.10
CA THR A 566 -10.50 -12.44 -7.70
C THR A 566 -9.95 -11.55 -8.81
N ASN A 567 -10.24 -10.26 -8.78
CA ASN A 567 -9.58 -9.31 -9.65
C ASN A 567 -8.21 -8.90 -9.09
N ASN A 568 -7.23 -8.75 -9.99
CA ASN A 568 -5.88 -8.28 -9.68
C ASN A 568 -5.50 -7.14 -10.61
N TYR A 569 -4.84 -6.12 -10.06
CA TYR A 569 -4.49 -4.92 -10.80
C TYR A 569 -3.34 -5.15 -11.78
N ARG A 570 -2.24 -5.75 -11.27
CA ARG A 570 -1.01 -6.04 -12.01
C ARG A 570 -0.46 -7.41 -11.65
N VAL A 571 0.38 -7.95 -12.50
CA VAL A 571 1.17 -9.16 -12.26
C VAL A 571 2.58 -8.94 -12.78
N GLU A 572 3.59 -9.16 -11.94
CA GLU A 572 5.00 -9.13 -12.29
C GLU A 572 5.62 -10.53 -12.09
N LYS A 573 6.40 -11.01 -13.06
CA LYS A 573 7.20 -12.23 -12.90
C LYS A 573 8.60 -11.87 -12.46
N MET A 574 9.03 -12.35 -11.28
CA MET A 574 10.30 -11.96 -10.66
C MET A 574 11.01 -13.12 -10.01
N ASP A 575 12.34 -13.17 -10.17
CA ASP A 575 13.25 -13.92 -9.28
C ASP A 575 13.29 -13.23 -7.90
N VAL A 576 13.17 -13.98 -6.83
CA VAL A 576 13.10 -13.44 -5.47
C VAL A 576 14.43 -12.92 -4.94
N TYR A 577 15.57 -13.29 -5.54
CA TYR A 577 16.90 -12.90 -5.08
C TYR A 577 17.62 -11.90 -5.98
N THR A 578 17.04 -11.46 -7.08
CA THR A 578 17.67 -10.45 -7.94
C THR A 578 17.83 -9.11 -7.21
N GLY A 579 19.08 -8.62 -7.10
CA GLY A 579 19.41 -7.34 -6.50
C GLY A 579 19.17 -7.22 -5.00
N VAL A 580 19.01 -8.33 -4.28
CA VAL A 580 18.75 -8.33 -2.83
C VAL A 580 19.95 -7.82 -2.06
N ASP A 581 19.80 -6.70 -1.38
CA ASP A 581 20.76 -6.13 -0.43
C ASP A 581 20.05 -5.84 0.90
N PHE A 582 20.08 -6.82 1.81
CA PHE A 582 19.51 -6.63 3.15
C PHE A 582 20.46 -5.82 4.02
N SER A 583 19.96 -4.75 4.60
CA SER A 583 20.69 -3.93 5.56
C SER A 583 19.85 -3.48 6.74
N LEU A 584 20.46 -3.30 7.91
CA LEU A 584 19.83 -2.77 9.12
C LEU A 584 19.84 -1.23 9.17
N THR A 585 19.85 -0.57 8.02
CA THR A 585 19.76 0.90 7.97
C THR A 585 18.38 1.38 8.42
N ASP A 586 18.35 2.52 9.10
CA ASP A 586 17.11 3.17 9.52
C ASP A 586 16.25 3.55 8.31
N ALA A 587 14.95 3.29 8.40
CA ALA A 587 13.97 3.75 7.44
C ALA A 587 13.86 5.28 7.45
N LYS A 588 13.57 5.85 6.29
CA LYS A 588 13.45 7.30 6.10
C LYS A 588 12.01 7.69 5.77
N HIS A 589 11.52 8.73 6.43
CA HIS A 589 10.34 9.46 5.96
C HIS A 589 10.79 10.58 5.04
N LEU A 590 10.35 10.58 3.81
CA LEU A 590 10.76 11.50 2.75
C LEU A 590 9.52 12.12 2.09
N GLY A 591 9.66 13.39 1.66
CA GLY A 591 8.56 14.12 1.05
C GLY A 591 7.59 14.71 2.08
N THR A 592 6.40 15.05 1.62
CA THR A 592 5.37 15.74 2.42
C THR A 592 3.99 15.48 1.82
N LEU A 593 2.96 15.46 2.64
CA LEU A 593 1.58 15.37 2.18
C LEU A 593 1.04 16.71 1.64
N GLY A 594 1.81 17.79 1.82
CA GLY A 594 1.42 19.14 1.44
C GLY A 594 0.42 19.78 2.39
N VAL A 595 0.18 21.08 2.19
CA VAL A 595 -0.72 21.86 3.03
C VAL A 595 -2.18 21.59 2.65
N THR A 596 -3.01 21.20 3.61
CA THR A 596 -4.44 21.07 3.38
C THR A 596 -5.07 22.46 3.21
N GLU A 597 -5.84 22.67 2.15
CA GLU A 597 -6.50 23.94 1.86
C GLU A 597 -7.47 24.34 2.97
N VAL A 598 -7.32 25.57 3.44
CA VAL A 598 -8.20 26.20 4.43
C VAL A 598 -9.39 26.81 3.70
N SER A 599 -10.59 26.30 3.94
CA SER A 599 -11.83 26.78 3.30
C SER A 599 -12.37 28.10 3.87
N GLY A 600 -11.85 28.54 5.03
CA GLY A 600 -12.21 29.79 5.67
C GLY A 600 -11.39 30.06 6.92
N LYS A 601 -11.27 31.34 7.30
CA LYS A 601 -10.59 31.76 8.52
C LYS A 601 -11.48 32.72 9.32
N LYS A 602 -11.46 32.60 10.65
CA LYS A 602 -12.17 33.50 11.55
C LYS A 602 -11.25 33.91 12.70
N GLN A 603 -11.25 35.19 13.05
CA GLN A 603 -10.60 35.69 14.25
C GLN A 603 -11.63 35.91 15.35
N GLY A 604 -11.28 35.65 16.58
CA GLY A 604 -12.11 35.86 17.75
C GLY A 604 -12.02 34.71 18.74
N VAL A 605 -12.56 34.95 19.92
CA VAL A 605 -12.68 33.91 20.96
C VAL A 605 -13.84 32.98 20.55
N ILE A 606 -13.59 31.69 20.54
CA ILE A 606 -14.68 30.72 20.63
C ILE A 606 -15.06 30.70 22.11
N THR A 607 -16.24 31.22 22.45
CA THR A 607 -16.81 31.06 23.80
C THR A 607 -16.99 29.57 24.02
N ASP A 608 -16.44 29.09 25.14
CA ASP A 608 -16.43 27.68 25.51
C ASP A 608 -17.85 27.10 25.40
N THR A 609 -18.05 26.27 24.42
CA THR A 609 -19.28 25.50 24.30
C THR A 609 -19.05 24.19 25.02
N ASP A 610 -19.99 23.75 25.83
CA ASP A 610 -19.92 22.44 26.48
C ASP A 610 -19.78 21.35 25.42
N ILE A 611 -19.10 20.26 25.78
CA ILE A 611 -18.94 19.09 24.91
C ILE A 611 -20.32 18.43 24.72
N ASP A 612 -20.83 18.42 23.50
CA ASP A 612 -22.09 17.76 23.15
C ASP A 612 -21.85 16.28 22.86
N GLN A 613 -21.86 15.46 23.89
CA GLN A 613 -21.65 14.02 23.78
C GLN A 613 -22.72 13.32 22.94
N GLU A 614 -23.96 13.82 22.94
CA GLU A 614 -25.03 13.24 22.15
C GLU A 614 -24.81 13.48 20.65
N PHE A 615 -24.40 14.71 20.27
CA PHE A 615 -23.99 15.02 18.90
C PHE A 615 -22.84 14.15 18.44
N LEU A 616 -21.77 14.03 19.22
CA LEU A 616 -20.58 13.24 18.87
C LEU A 616 -20.94 11.76 18.67
N LYS A 617 -21.78 11.21 19.52
CA LYS A 617 -22.21 9.82 19.44
C LYS A 617 -23.18 9.56 18.29
N SER A 618 -24.17 10.43 18.09
CA SER A 618 -25.18 10.27 17.04
C SER A 618 -24.57 10.38 15.64
N HIS A 619 -23.54 11.21 15.46
CA HIS A 619 -22.81 11.35 14.21
C HIS A 619 -21.57 10.45 14.10
N LYS A 620 -21.37 9.51 15.04
CA LYS A 620 -20.23 8.58 15.08
C LYS A 620 -18.87 9.30 14.90
N ILE A 621 -18.68 10.46 15.53
CA ILE A 621 -17.49 11.29 15.36
C ILE A 621 -16.27 10.56 15.91
N SER A 622 -15.26 10.39 15.07
CA SER A 622 -13.95 9.85 15.40
C SER A 622 -12.85 10.82 14.96
N LEU A 623 -11.84 10.94 15.80
CA LEU A 623 -10.66 11.76 15.55
C LEU A 623 -9.42 10.94 15.91
N THR A 624 -8.50 10.78 14.96
CA THR A 624 -7.22 10.10 15.14
C THR A 624 -6.09 11.03 14.75
N ASN A 625 -5.12 11.20 15.63
CA ASN A 625 -3.91 11.97 15.35
C ASN A 625 -2.83 11.02 14.85
N GLU A 626 -2.61 11.03 13.54
CA GLU A 626 -1.50 10.30 12.92
C GLU A 626 -0.22 11.13 12.98
N GLU A 627 0.91 10.54 12.67
CA GLU A 627 2.22 11.19 12.75
C GLU A 627 2.28 12.48 11.92
N ASP A 628 1.64 12.50 10.75
CA ASP A 628 1.69 13.57 9.75
C ASP A 628 0.35 14.29 9.50
N ARG A 629 -0.75 13.81 10.09
CA ARG A 629 -2.10 14.37 9.83
C ARG A 629 -3.11 14.07 10.94
N LEU A 630 -4.20 14.83 10.95
CA LEU A 630 -5.43 14.51 11.67
C LEU A 630 -6.39 13.77 10.73
N VAL A 631 -6.91 12.64 11.18
CA VAL A 631 -7.98 11.90 10.50
C VAL A 631 -9.28 12.14 11.25
N PHE A 632 -10.22 12.76 10.58
CA PHE A 632 -11.57 12.96 11.06
C PHE A 632 -12.53 12.02 10.32
N SER A 633 -13.42 11.35 11.04
CA SER A 633 -14.53 10.60 10.45
C SER A 633 -15.83 10.91 11.17
N GLY A 634 -16.94 10.91 10.41
CA GLY A 634 -18.27 11.12 10.97
C GLY A 634 -19.35 10.73 9.99
N GLN A 635 -20.57 10.49 10.51
CA GLN A 635 -21.74 10.12 9.72
C GLN A 635 -22.66 11.33 9.52
N PHE A 636 -22.93 11.68 8.27
CA PHE A 636 -23.70 12.87 7.89
C PHE A 636 -24.62 12.59 6.71
N LYS A 637 -25.71 13.34 6.60
CA LYS A 637 -26.59 13.30 5.42
C LYS A 637 -25.95 14.05 4.24
N ARG A 638 -26.36 13.71 3.02
CA ARG A 638 -25.78 14.29 1.79
C ARG A 638 -25.99 15.79 1.64
N GLU A 639 -27.02 16.35 2.29
CA GLU A 639 -27.31 17.78 2.26
C GLU A 639 -26.61 18.58 3.37
N ASP A 640 -25.98 17.90 4.33
CA ASP A 640 -25.38 18.55 5.48
C ASP A 640 -24.16 19.39 5.09
N GLN A 641 -24.05 20.56 5.73
CA GLN A 641 -22.89 21.43 5.63
C GLN A 641 -22.01 21.20 6.86
N VAL A 642 -20.87 20.58 6.65
CA VAL A 642 -19.95 20.24 7.73
C VAL A 642 -18.57 20.81 7.48
N LYS A 643 -18.01 21.44 8.52
CA LYS A 643 -16.62 21.91 8.51
C LYS A 643 -15.92 21.47 9.79
N ILE A 644 -14.67 21.08 9.66
CA ILE A 644 -13.80 20.89 10.81
C ILE A 644 -13.13 22.22 11.10
N ALA A 645 -13.18 22.67 12.36
CA ALA A 645 -12.60 23.92 12.79
C ALA A 645 -11.44 23.66 13.75
N LEU A 646 -10.23 24.09 13.36
CA LEU A 646 -9.05 24.04 14.18
C LEU A 646 -8.81 25.43 14.81
N TYR A 647 -8.99 25.53 16.14
CA TYR A 647 -8.86 26.77 16.90
C TYR A 647 -7.57 26.83 17.69
N ARG A 648 -6.83 27.92 17.53
CA ARG A 648 -5.62 28.22 18.30
C ARG A 648 -5.36 29.71 18.34
N ASN A 649 -5.05 30.27 19.54
CA ASN A 649 -4.62 31.66 19.72
C ASN A 649 -5.55 32.69 19.02
N PHE A 650 -6.85 32.64 19.29
CA PHE A 650 -7.87 33.52 18.70
C PHE A 650 -8.08 33.37 17.18
N ASN A 651 -7.47 32.36 16.54
CA ASN A 651 -7.64 32.08 15.11
C ASN A 651 -8.29 30.70 14.92
N THR A 652 -9.25 30.65 14.02
CA THR A 652 -9.92 29.42 13.60
C THR A 652 -9.70 29.21 12.11
N ASN A 653 -9.16 28.04 11.74
CA ASN A 653 -9.09 27.58 10.37
C ASN A 653 -10.23 26.58 10.15
N PHE A 654 -11.03 26.78 9.09
CA PHE A 654 -12.11 25.89 8.71
C PHE A 654 -11.70 25.02 7.51
N TYR A 655 -12.07 23.76 7.54
CA TYR A 655 -11.83 22.77 6.50
C TYR A 655 -13.16 22.12 6.13
N ASN A 656 -13.63 22.38 4.91
CA ASN A 656 -14.89 21.79 4.45
C ASN A 656 -14.78 20.26 4.37
N LEU A 657 -15.81 19.59 4.85
CA LEU A 657 -16.03 18.18 4.60
C LEU A 657 -16.84 18.08 3.30
N LYS A 658 -16.22 17.57 2.24
CA LYS A 658 -16.91 17.35 0.97
C LYS A 658 -17.80 16.11 1.12
N ILE A 659 -19.11 16.31 1.14
CA ILE A 659 -20.09 15.23 1.14
C ILE A 659 -20.64 15.14 -0.28
N SER A 660 -20.39 14.03 -0.96
CA SER A 660 -20.85 13.83 -2.34
C SER A 660 -22.39 13.76 -2.38
N LYS A 661 -23.00 14.44 -3.34
CA LYS A 661 -24.46 14.33 -3.58
C LYS A 661 -24.85 12.96 -4.12
N ASN A 662 -23.95 12.33 -4.87
CA ASN A 662 -24.12 10.99 -5.43
C ASN A 662 -23.14 10.03 -4.77
N PRO A 663 -23.42 8.72 -4.75
CA PRO A 663 -22.46 7.72 -4.31
C PRO A 663 -21.13 7.86 -5.05
N LEU A 664 -20.02 7.68 -4.34
CA LEU A 664 -18.71 7.58 -4.98
C LEU A 664 -18.66 6.28 -5.80
N THR A 665 -18.24 6.41 -7.04
CA THR A 665 -18.00 5.29 -7.91
C THR A 665 -16.50 5.10 -8.06
N ALA A 666 -15.96 3.95 -7.57
CA ALA A 666 -14.60 3.56 -7.82
C ALA A 666 -14.54 2.74 -9.12
N LEU A 667 -13.86 3.26 -10.15
CA LEU A 667 -13.81 2.62 -11.47
C LEU A 667 -12.71 1.56 -11.58
N CYS A 668 -11.65 1.66 -10.79
CA CYS A 668 -10.44 0.84 -11.00
C CYS A 668 -10.17 -0.19 -9.92
N VAL A 669 -10.70 0.00 -8.73
CA VAL A 669 -10.49 -0.91 -7.60
C VAL A 669 -11.81 -1.01 -6.83
N ASP A 670 -12.22 -2.21 -6.47
CA ASP A 670 -13.43 -2.47 -5.69
C ASP A 670 -13.22 -2.09 -4.19
N VAL A 671 -12.83 -0.82 -3.92
CA VAL A 671 -12.31 -0.45 -2.60
C VAL A 671 -13.30 0.25 -1.69
N LEU A 672 -14.21 1.06 -2.21
CA LEU A 672 -15.07 1.88 -1.36
C LEU A 672 -16.50 1.91 -1.88
N THR A 673 -17.34 1.06 -1.31
CA THR A 673 -18.77 1.37 -1.19
C THR A 673 -18.93 2.31 -0.01
N GLU A 674 -19.58 3.46 -0.22
CA GLU A 674 -20.00 4.30 0.90
C GLU A 674 -21.00 3.51 1.74
N ASP A 675 -20.69 3.31 3.04
CA ASP A 675 -21.65 2.75 3.99
C ASP A 675 -22.72 3.80 4.28
N GLU A 676 -23.83 3.76 3.56
CA GLU A 676 -24.97 4.63 3.74
C GLU A 676 -26.09 3.91 4.48
N ASP A 677 -26.59 4.51 5.55
CA ASP A 677 -27.77 4.06 6.28
C ASP A 677 -28.78 5.22 6.43
N GLN A 678 -29.88 5.01 7.15
CA GLN A 678 -30.90 6.05 7.40
C GLN A 678 -30.36 7.32 8.09
N ASN A 679 -29.15 7.27 8.68
CA ASN A 679 -28.52 8.40 9.36
C ASN A 679 -27.54 9.14 8.45
N GLY A 680 -27.25 8.63 7.26
CA GLY A 680 -26.34 9.20 6.27
C GLY A 680 -25.15 8.32 5.96
N ILE A 681 -24.13 8.92 5.33
CA ILE A 681 -22.89 8.25 4.90
C ILE A 681 -21.75 8.53 5.87
N MET A 682 -20.85 7.57 6.03
CA MET A 682 -19.56 7.79 6.69
C MET A 682 -18.65 8.59 5.80
N VAL A 683 -18.17 9.73 6.28
CA VAL A 683 -17.27 10.63 5.53
C VAL A 683 -15.98 10.82 6.32
N THR A 684 -14.85 10.75 5.62
CA THR A 684 -13.53 10.96 6.22
C THR A 684 -12.86 12.20 5.63
N LYS A 685 -12.23 13.00 6.48
CA LYS A 685 -11.40 14.14 6.10
C LYS A 685 -10.03 14.01 6.73
N TYR A 686 -9.03 14.22 5.90
CA TYR A 686 -7.62 14.28 6.31
C TYR A 686 -7.17 15.73 6.34
N ILE A 687 -6.52 16.15 7.44
CA ILE A 687 -5.93 17.48 7.60
C ILE A 687 -4.46 17.28 7.92
N ASN A 688 -3.60 17.55 6.94
CA ASN A 688 -2.16 17.37 7.06
C ASN A 688 -1.57 18.34 8.07
N LYS A 689 -0.49 17.94 8.75
CA LYS A 689 0.24 18.82 9.68
C LYS A 689 1.02 19.92 8.98
N ASP A 690 1.34 19.72 7.69
CA ASP A 690 2.06 20.71 6.89
C ASP A 690 1.38 22.09 6.95
N GLY A 691 2.15 23.11 7.24
CA GLY A 691 1.65 24.48 7.43
C GLY A 691 0.95 24.77 8.76
N LEU A 692 0.81 23.76 9.64
CA LEU A 692 0.27 23.90 10.99
C LEU A 692 1.39 23.77 12.03
N ARG A 693 1.20 24.35 13.24
CA ARG A 693 2.15 24.22 14.34
C ARG A 693 1.44 24.36 15.70
N GLY A 694 1.81 23.46 16.62
CA GLY A 694 1.32 23.48 18.00
C GLY A 694 -0.04 22.83 18.18
N ASN A 695 -0.66 23.03 19.33
CA ASN A 695 -1.91 22.38 19.71
C ASN A 695 -3.13 23.18 19.26
N TYR A 696 -4.09 22.54 18.64
CA TYR A 696 -5.37 23.09 18.24
C TYR A 696 -6.50 22.39 18.98
N SER A 697 -7.48 23.17 19.47
CA SER A 697 -8.77 22.62 19.89
C SER A 697 -9.59 22.32 18.62
N VAL A 698 -10.23 21.15 18.59
CA VAL A 698 -11.00 20.68 17.42
C VAL A 698 -12.48 20.92 17.67
N TYR A 699 -13.14 21.63 16.75
CA TYR A 699 -14.57 21.85 16.74
C TYR A 699 -15.18 21.37 15.41
N ILE A 700 -16.49 21.16 15.38
CA ILE A 700 -17.25 20.84 14.19
C ILE A 700 -18.31 21.93 13.98
N GLU A 701 -18.29 22.59 12.83
CA GLU A 701 -19.40 23.42 12.37
C GLU A 701 -20.35 22.54 11.56
N TYR A 702 -21.54 22.29 12.11
CA TYR A 702 -22.59 21.49 11.48
C TYR A 702 -23.81 22.34 11.26
N ASN A 703 -24.18 22.55 10.00
CA ASN A 703 -25.32 23.37 9.57
C ASN A 703 -25.35 24.76 10.24
N GLY A 704 -24.17 25.41 10.36
CA GLY A 704 -23.99 26.74 10.93
C GLY A 704 -23.85 26.79 12.46
N LYS A 705 -24.04 25.69 13.18
CA LYS A 705 -23.83 25.61 14.63
C LYS A 705 -22.46 24.97 14.93
N LEU A 706 -21.74 25.56 15.88
CA LEU A 706 -20.43 25.05 16.29
C LEU A 706 -20.58 24.09 17.50
N TYR A 707 -19.90 22.95 17.43
CA TYR A 707 -19.88 21.91 18.45
C TYR A 707 -18.45 21.68 18.93
N ASN A 708 -18.25 21.69 20.24
CA ASN A 708 -16.97 21.35 20.86
C ASN A 708 -16.80 19.83 20.90
N THR A 709 -15.70 19.33 20.35
CA THR A 709 -15.40 17.88 20.39
C THR A 709 -14.71 17.44 21.67
N GLY A 710 -14.22 18.38 22.48
CA GLY A 710 -13.35 18.08 23.61
C GLY A 710 -12.00 17.47 23.22
N LYS A 711 -11.63 17.50 21.95
CA LYS A 711 -10.43 16.87 21.39
C LYS A 711 -9.41 17.92 20.98
N TYR A 712 -8.14 17.50 20.95
CA TYR A 712 -7.03 18.34 20.54
C TYR A 712 -6.25 17.68 19.41
N PHE A 713 -5.74 18.48 18.50
CA PHE A 713 -4.83 18.09 17.44
C PHE A 713 -3.47 18.71 17.68
N ASN A 714 -2.45 17.88 17.84
CA ASN A 714 -1.05 18.31 17.97
C ASN A 714 -0.37 18.26 16.61
N ALA A 715 0.00 19.42 16.09
CA ALA A 715 0.69 19.58 14.82
C ALA A 715 2.23 19.83 14.97
N ASN A 716 2.80 19.50 16.13
CA ASN A 716 4.27 19.54 16.33
C ASN A 716 4.92 18.25 15.83
#